data_630d0510bd3bdede3eec57b6b4ec3a9b
#
_entry.id   630d0510bd3bdede3eec57b6b4ec3a9b
#
_cell.length_a   1.000
_cell.length_b   1.000
_cell.length_c   1.000
_cell.angle_alpha   90.00
_cell.angle_beta   90.00
_cell.angle_gamma   90.00
#
_symmetry.space_group_name_H-M   'P 1'
#
loop_
_entity.id
_entity.type
_entity.pdbx_description
1 polymer ?
#
loop_
_entity_poly.entity_id
_entity_poly.type
_entity_poly.pdbx_seq_one_letter_code
_entity_poly.pdbx_strand_id
1 'polypeptide(L)'
;MFDLDYQLSILPKSPGVYIMKNVSGEIIYIGKAKVLRNRVRQYFRSGDRLDTKTKLMVSNVAEFEYIVTDTEMESLILEQNLIKENMPKYNISLKDDKRFPFIRVTLNEDFPRVLLTRTVEKDGSKYFGPYTDVGSVYETLEAIKKIYPLRTCKRIINDGGPFTKPCLNYHMGLCKAPCAGYISKPEYMEMINDIINILNGQETGFKKMVKAEMEEAAEALNFELAARLRDKYLAIEKIQKKQKIYYTSKETDEDYVALFKDEQDTCVQVFFLRDGKIQGREHFVLQDTLDLKPEYILTEFLESFYGKTAYIPKNIYVETLEDKDLISSFLSLKTGSKISVEVPVKGDKKKLLDLVKRNAEITLSAFKGKIIKEKELGEEALSTLADLLELTEFPQRIESYDISNIAGIDSVGSMVVFEGGKPKNSDYRRFKIKTVKGANDYDSLKEIMERRFKRGIEEVNEILAEKIQFTHGKFSFFPDLILMDGGKGQVNVALEVMKSLNLEIPVAGLVKDDRHRTRGIIYNNREISLYRHGNVLQLITRIQDEVHRFAINYHRSLRNRNQINSRLDSVPGIGEKRRKNLLMKFGSIESIMNASIEELIATPGMDKRAANSIIEFFSDEVNKKDMDISEAQSSGKDDPVEMVDSSEEGIYDISLGGIEAEKMGDNE
;
A
#
# COMPACT_ATOMS: atom_id res chain seq x y z
N MET A 1 11.94 -40.02 2.85
CA MET A 1 11.17 -39.56 4.02
C MET A 1 12.11 -38.74 4.88
N PHE A 2 11.74 -37.52 5.27
CA PHE A 2 12.55 -36.61 6.11
C PHE A 2 12.64 -37.21 7.52
N ASP A 3 13.86 -37.56 7.96
CA ASP A 3 14.11 -38.10 9.30
C ASP A 3 14.52 -36.92 10.20
N LEU A 4 13.58 -36.44 11.02
CA LEU A 4 13.76 -35.25 11.88
C LEU A 4 14.90 -35.49 12.89
N ASP A 5 14.98 -36.66 13.53
CA ASP A 5 15.99 -36.95 14.55
C ASP A 5 17.39 -36.99 13.97
N TYR A 6 17.54 -37.63 12.81
CA TYR A 6 18.79 -37.64 12.06
C TYR A 6 19.21 -36.21 11.66
N GLN A 7 18.31 -35.45 11.05
CA GLN A 7 18.60 -34.06 10.63
C GLN A 7 18.99 -33.16 11.80
N LEU A 8 18.29 -33.25 12.94
CA LEU A 8 18.66 -32.55 14.15
C LEU A 8 20.02 -32.96 14.71
N SER A 9 20.45 -34.22 14.48
CA SER A 9 21.75 -34.73 14.96
C SER A 9 22.93 -34.12 14.21
N ILE A 10 22.80 -33.94 12.89
CA ILE A 10 23.86 -33.46 11.98
C ILE A 10 24.00 -31.93 11.90
N LEU A 11 23.10 -31.17 12.54
CA LEU A 11 23.13 -29.69 12.51
C LEU A 11 24.49 -29.14 12.96
N PRO A 12 25.09 -28.20 12.21
CA PRO A 12 26.37 -27.60 12.54
C PRO A 12 26.29 -26.65 13.75
N LYS A 13 27.43 -26.39 14.38
CA LYS A 13 27.57 -25.40 15.45
C LYS A 13 27.94 -24.01 14.91
N SER A 14 27.75 -23.76 13.63
CA SER A 14 28.06 -22.52 12.92
C SER A 14 26.86 -21.58 12.87
N PRO A 15 27.08 -20.28 12.62
CA PRO A 15 25.99 -19.36 12.28
C PRO A 15 25.31 -19.77 10.97
N GLY A 16 24.08 -19.36 10.76
CA GLY A 16 23.38 -19.62 9.53
C GLY A 16 21.88 -19.33 9.60
N VAL A 17 21.19 -19.60 8.51
CA VAL A 17 19.76 -19.45 8.34
C VAL A 17 19.12 -20.81 8.22
N TYR A 18 17.97 -21.02 8.87
CA TYR A 18 17.15 -22.23 8.75
C TYR A 18 15.80 -21.87 8.15
N ILE A 19 15.28 -22.77 7.31
CA ILE A 19 14.08 -22.59 6.49
C ILE A 19 13.14 -23.76 6.79
N MET A 20 11.97 -23.49 7.35
CA MET A 20 10.98 -24.51 7.69
C MET A 20 9.90 -24.58 6.62
N LYS A 21 9.55 -25.79 6.19
CA LYS A 21 8.58 -26.06 5.13
C LYS A 21 7.45 -26.94 5.65
N ASN A 22 6.26 -26.76 5.08
CA ASN A 22 5.10 -27.60 5.34
C ASN A 22 5.08 -28.85 4.44
N VAL A 23 4.06 -29.70 4.60
CA VAL A 23 3.87 -30.94 3.82
C VAL A 23 3.76 -30.68 2.31
N SER A 24 3.35 -29.48 1.90
CA SER A 24 3.26 -29.07 0.49
C SER A 24 4.58 -28.53 -0.06
N GLY A 25 5.66 -28.49 0.74
CA GLY A 25 6.96 -27.93 0.35
C GLY A 25 7.00 -26.38 0.40
N GLU A 26 5.95 -25.73 0.91
CA GLU A 26 5.86 -24.29 1.02
C GLU A 26 6.67 -23.79 2.23
N ILE A 27 7.44 -22.74 2.06
CA ILE A 27 8.23 -22.12 3.13
C ILE A 27 7.28 -21.38 4.07
N ILE A 28 7.22 -21.83 5.33
CA ILE A 28 6.33 -21.28 6.35
C ILE A 28 7.05 -20.41 7.38
N TYR A 29 8.35 -20.60 7.58
CA TYR A 29 9.17 -19.81 8.49
C TYR A 29 10.64 -19.81 8.08
N ILE A 30 11.30 -18.66 8.24
CA ILE A 30 12.73 -18.48 8.03
C ILE A 30 13.29 -17.80 9.29
N GLY A 31 14.46 -18.27 9.78
CA GLY A 31 15.07 -17.68 10.95
C GLY A 31 16.60 -17.80 10.92
N LYS A 32 17.26 -16.80 11.51
CA LYS A 32 18.73 -16.83 11.73
C LYS A 32 19.11 -17.53 13.03
N ALA A 33 20.33 -17.98 13.09
CA ALA A 33 20.92 -18.56 14.28
C ALA A 33 22.39 -18.22 14.40
N LYS A 34 22.84 -17.84 15.57
CA LYS A 34 24.27 -17.76 15.94
C LYS A 34 24.91 -19.16 16.02
N VAL A 35 24.11 -20.16 16.42
CA VAL A 35 24.46 -21.57 16.45
C VAL A 35 23.26 -22.36 15.99
N LEU A 36 23.23 -22.80 14.73
CA LEU A 36 22.12 -23.51 14.09
C LEU A 36 21.65 -24.70 14.93
N ARG A 37 22.57 -25.55 15.40
CA ARG A 37 22.27 -26.72 16.23
C ARG A 37 21.43 -26.37 17.46
N ASN A 38 21.80 -25.32 18.18
CA ASN A 38 21.10 -24.96 19.41
C ASN A 38 19.72 -24.39 19.12
N ARG A 39 19.64 -23.45 18.15
CA ARG A 39 18.41 -22.74 17.82
C ARG A 39 17.34 -23.65 17.23
N VAL A 40 17.69 -24.48 16.23
CA VAL A 40 16.72 -25.37 15.58
C VAL A 40 16.24 -26.45 16.55
N ARG A 41 17.15 -27.03 17.37
CA ARG A 41 16.75 -28.03 18.37
C ARG A 41 15.78 -27.49 19.42
N GLN A 42 15.83 -26.19 19.76
CA GLN A 42 14.89 -25.60 20.71
C GLN A 42 13.43 -25.74 20.26
N TYR A 43 13.14 -25.65 18.97
CA TYR A 43 11.79 -25.80 18.45
C TYR A 43 11.21 -27.21 18.65
N PHE A 44 12.04 -28.25 18.53
CA PHE A 44 11.58 -29.64 18.53
C PHE A 44 11.76 -30.36 19.88
N ARG A 45 12.59 -29.84 20.79
CA ARG A 45 12.86 -30.46 22.11
C ARG A 45 12.15 -29.83 23.30
N SER A 46 11.64 -28.60 23.16
CA SER A 46 11.08 -27.82 24.28
C SER A 46 9.56 -27.76 24.24
N GLY A 47 8.87 -28.84 23.84
CA GLY A 47 7.44 -28.88 23.54
C GLY A 47 6.49 -28.14 24.51
N ASP A 48 6.74 -28.23 25.84
CA ASP A 48 5.90 -27.55 26.84
C ASP A 48 6.27 -26.08 27.08
N ARG A 49 7.47 -25.64 26.65
CA ARG A 49 8.00 -24.27 26.86
C ARG A 49 7.85 -23.38 25.65
N LEU A 50 7.33 -23.89 24.54
CA LEU A 50 7.08 -23.12 23.33
C LEU A 50 5.76 -22.35 23.43
N ASP A 51 5.75 -21.14 22.90
CA ASP A 51 4.52 -20.33 22.75
C ASP A 51 3.53 -20.99 21.78
N THR A 52 2.26 -20.59 21.87
CA THR A 52 1.15 -21.16 21.09
C THR A 52 1.37 -21.03 19.59
N LYS A 53 1.89 -19.87 19.11
CA LYS A 53 2.19 -19.64 17.69
C LYS A 53 3.33 -20.50 17.21
N THR A 54 4.39 -20.62 17.99
CA THR A 54 5.54 -21.48 17.69
C THR A 54 5.14 -22.95 17.74
N LYS A 55 4.29 -23.39 18.69
CA LYS A 55 3.73 -24.75 18.69
C LYS A 55 2.95 -25.05 17.42
N LEU A 56 2.06 -24.12 17.01
CA LEU A 56 1.31 -24.26 15.77
C LEU A 56 2.22 -24.24 14.54
N MET A 57 3.24 -23.39 14.51
CA MET A 57 4.24 -23.40 13.44
C MET A 57 4.93 -24.77 13.37
N VAL A 58 5.48 -25.25 14.50
CA VAL A 58 6.21 -26.52 14.57
C VAL A 58 5.33 -27.71 14.18
N SER A 59 4.04 -27.72 14.56
CA SER A 59 3.09 -28.77 14.15
C SER A 59 2.84 -28.80 12.63
N ASN A 60 3.08 -27.70 11.93
CA ASN A 60 2.97 -27.60 10.47
C ASN A 60 4.29 -27.82 9.74
N VAL A 61 5.42 -27.98 10.45
CA VAL A 61 6.72 -28.26 9.82
C VAL A 61 6.81 -29.73 9.44
N ALA A 62 6.99 -30.00 8.14
CA ALA A 62 7.25 -31.34 7.60
C ALA A 62 8.74 -31.58 7.38
N GLU A 63 9.47 -30.53 7.01
CA GLU A 63 10.93 -30.58 6.81
C GLU A 63 11.56 -29.22 7.08
N PHE A 64 12.87 -29.21 7.30
CA PHE A 64 13.64 -27.97 7.34
C PHE A 64 14.95 -28.12 6.55
N GLU A 65 15.39 -27.02 6.00
CA GLU A 65 16.68 -26.83 5.38
C GLU A 65 17.52 -25.82 6.17
N TYR A 66 18.81 -25.78 5.95
CA TYR A 66 19.66 -24.74 6.54
C TYR A 66 20.79 -24.35 5.60
N ILE A 67 21.22 -23.09 5.71
CA ILE A 67 22.36 -22.53 5.00
C ILE A 67 23.35 -22.04 6.04
N VAL A 68 24.59 -22.54 6.00
CA VAL A 68 25.66 -22.12 6.89
C VAL A 68 26.27 -20.82 6.36
N THR A 69 26.58 -19.90 7.24
CA THR A 69 27.27 -18.65 6.93
C THR A 69 28.55 -18.54 7.77
N ASP A 70 29.48 -17.71 7.33
CA ASP A 70 30.73 -17.51 8.07
C ASP A 70 30.54 -16.62 9.32
N THR A 71 29.59 -15.68 9.25
CA THR A 71 29.32 -14.73 10.32
C THR A 71 27.81 -14.63 10.63
N GLU A 72 27.49 -14.19 11.85
CA GLU A 72 26.13 -13.88 12.29
C GLU A 72 25.52 -12.73 11.48
N MET A 73 26.34 -11.78 11.04
CA MET A 73 25.93 -10.69 10.16
C MET A 73 25.46 -11.19 8.78
N GLU A 74 26.17 -12.14 8.20
CA GLU A 74 25.76 -12.77 6.94
C GLU A 74 24.46 -13.54 7.11
N SER A 75 24.28 -14.24 8.25
CA SER A 75 23.01 -14.91 8.57
C SER A 75 21.85 -13.92 8.58
N LEU A 76 22.03 -12.74 9.18
CA LEU A 76 21.01 -11.70 9.26
C LEU A 76 20.65 -11.16 7.88
N ILE A 77 21.64 -10.85 7.04
CA ILE A 77 21.43 -10.35 5.68
C ILE A 77 20.70 -11.40 4.82
N LEU A 78 21.13 -12.66 4.93
CA LEU A 78 20.55 -13.77 4.17
C LEU A 78 19.11 -14.03 4.60
N GLU A 79 18.82 -14.04 5.92
CA GLU A 79 17.47 -14.16 6.47
C GLU A 79 16.53 -13.08 5.91
N GLN A 80 16.93 -11.80 5.95
CA GLN A 80 16.15 -10.68 5.45
C GLN A 80 15.84 -10.82 3.95
N ASN A 81 16.82 -11.25 3.15
CA ASN A 81 16.63 -11.46 1.72
C ASN A 81 15.63 -12.59 1.46
N LEU A 82 15.78 -13.72 2.15
CA LEU A 82 14.90 -14.88 2.00
C LEU A 82 13.48 -14.61 2.50
N ILE A 83 13.30 -13.86 3.60
CA ILE A 83 11.97 -13.43 4.08
C ILE A 83 11.31 -12.51 3.04
N LYS A 84 12.06 -11.57 2.47
CA LYS A 84 11.55 -10.65 1.45
C LYS A 84 11.10 -11.38 0.17
N GLU A 85 11.84 -12.40 -0.23
CA GLU A 85 11.57 -13.19 -1.44
C GLU A 85 10.37 -14.13 -1.25
N ASN A 86 10.28 -14.80 -0.10
CA ASN A 86 9.31 -15.88 0.14
C ASN A 86 8.09 -15.46 0.97
N MET A 87 8.14 -14.33 1.70
CA MET A 87 7.05 -13.80 2.55
C MET A 87 6.40 -14.87 3.45
N PRO A 88 7.15 -15.59 4.30
CA PRO A 88 6.66 -16.74 5.04
C PRO A 88 5.58 -16.36 6.04
N LYS A 89 4.59 -17.25 6.20
CA LYS A 89 3.37 -17.00 7.01
C LYS A 89 3.65 -16.71 8.48
N TYR A 90 4.65 -17.36 9.08
CA TYR A 90 4.91 -17.28 10.53
C TYR A 90 5.97 -16.24 10.92
N ASN A 91 6.67 -15.65 9.96
CA ASN A 91 7.57 -14.51 10.25
C ASN A 91 6.76 -13.26 10.63
N ILE A 92 7.39 -12.37 11.42
CA ILE A 92 6.85 -11.04 11.66
C ILE A 92 6.95 -10.28 10.34
N SER A 93 5.79 -9.98 9.74
CA SER A 93 5.74 -9.19 8.51
C SER A 93 5.05 -7.87 8.78
N LEU A 94 5.70 -6.78 8.40
CA LEU A 94 5.06 -5.48 8.32
C LEU A 94 4.17 -5.50 7.09
N LYS A 95 2.84 -5.60 7.31
CA LYS A 95 1.83 -5.70 6.24
C LYS A 95 1.79 -4.47 5.33
N ASP A 96 2.25 -3.31 5.83
CA ASP A 96 2.30 -2.06 5.10
C ASP A 96 3.71 -1.79 4.59
N ASP A 97 3.91 -1.86 3.30
CA ASP A 97 5.17 -1.48 2.62
C ASP A 97 5.19 0.05 2.39
N LYS A 98 5.00 0.82 3.46
CA LYS A 98 4.90 2.27 3.42
C LYS A 98 6.25 2.88 3.04
N ARG A 99 6.36 3.37 1.81
CA ARG A 99 7.47 4.22 1.37
C ARG A 99 7.10 5.66 1.66
N PHE A 100 7.71 6.21 2.70
CA PHE A 100 7.45 7.60 3.10
C PHE A 100 7.87 8.59 2.02
N PRO A 101 7.08 9.64 1.76
CA PRO A 101 7.45 10.71 0.87
C PRO A 101 8.47 11.66 1.53
N PHE A 102 9.34 12.22 0.69
CA PHE A 102 10.30 13.27 1.01
C PHE A 102 10.11 14.45 0.06
N ILE A 103 10.45 15.64 0.52
CA ILE A 103 10.66 16.78 -0.36
C ILE A 103 12.15 16.78 -0.74
N ARG A 104 12.44 16.66 -2.04
CA ARG A 104 13.79 16.69 -2.62
C ARG A 104 14.05 18.05 -3.23
N VAL A 105 15.15 18.68 -2.87
CA VAL A 105 15.71 19.85 -3.51
C VAL A 105 16.94 19.43 -4.29
N THR A 106 16.90 19.52 -5.62
CA THR A 106 17.92 18.98 -6.55
C THR A 106 19.13 19.92 -6.64
N LEU A 107 19.94 20.03 -5.59
CA LEU A 107 21.10 20.94 -5.53
C LEU A 107 22.23 20.58 -6.52
N ASN A 108 22.16 19.40 -7.11
CA ASN A 108 23.05 18.96 -8.21
C ASN A 108 22.72 19.59 -9.58
N GLU A 109 21.61 20.33 -9.69
CA GLU A 109 21.23 21.07 -10.88
C GLU A 109 21.61 22.56 -10.72
N ASP A 110 22.02 23.23 -11.82
CA ASP A 110 22.34 24.68 -11.76
C ASP A 110 21.15 25.53 -11.33
N PHE A 111 19.94 25.10 -11.71
CA PHE A 111 18.68 25.67 -11.28
C PHE A 111 17.83 24.60 -10.59
N PRO A 112 17.98 24.41 -9.28
CA PRO A 112 17.33 23.32 -8.55
C PRO A 112 15.80 23.31 -8.64
N ARG A 113 15.23 22.10 -8.57
CA ARG A 113 13.78 21.86 -8.45
C ARG A 113 13.42 21.44 -7.04
N VAL A 114 12.17 21.67 -6.65
CA VAL A 114 11.60 21.19 -5.39
C VAL A 114 10.47 20.23 -5.74
N LEU A 115 10.64 18.94 -5.39
CA LEU A 115 9.71 17.87 -5.79
C LEU A 115 9.49 16.85 -4.68
N LEU A 116 8.38 16.11 -4.80
CA LEU A 116 8.12 14.94 -3.98
C LEU A 116 8.89 13.74 -4.53
N THR A 117 9.53 12.97 -3.65
CA THR A 117 10.15 11.68 -3.97
C THR A 117 9.87 10.68 -2.85
N ARG A 118 9.95 9.38 -3.16
CA ARG A 118 9.92 8.28 -2.19
C ARG A 118 11.25 7.53 -2.11
N THR A 119 12.23 7.99 -2.86
CA THR A 119 13.59 7.44 -2.89
C THR A 119 14.58 8.51 -2.46
N VAL A 120 15.59 8.13 -1.69
CA VAL A 120 16.70 9.00 -1.30
C VAL A 120 17.94 8.48 -2.00
N GLU A 121 18.57 9.34 -2.80
CA GLU A 121 19.76 9.04 -3.59
C GLU A 121 20.97 9.81 -3.06
N LYS A 122 22.18 9.28 -3.23
CA LYS A 122 23.44 9.98 -2.88
C LYS A 122 23.92 10.83 -4.07
N ASP A 123 23.12 11.80 -4.48
CA ASP A 123 23.33 12.60 -5.68
C ASP A 123 23.64 14.08 -5.41
N GLY A 124 23.86 14.44 -4.14
CA GLY A 124 24.07 15.82 -3.71
C GLY A 124 22.78 16.64 -3.54
N SER A 125 21.61 16.06 -3.79
CA SER A 125 20.31 16.68 -3.49
C SER A 125 20.08 16.74 -1.97
N LYS A 126 19.28 17.71 -1.52
CA LYS A 126 18.86 17.79 -0.12
C LYS A 126 17.45 17.22 0.02
N TYR A 127 17.26 16.40 1.07
CA TYR A 127 16.01 15.70 1.33
C TYR A 127 15.43 16.14 2.67
N PHE A 128 14.13 16.40 2.70
CA PHE A 128 13.38 16.77 3.90
C PHE A 128 12.29 15.73 4.14
N GLY A 129 12.21 15.19 5.34
CA GLY A 129 11.30 14.09 5.69
C GLY A 129 11.96 13.06 6.61
N PRO A 130 11.39 11.87 6.81
CA PRO A 130 10.17 11.38 6.13
C PRO A 130 8.89 12.08 6.60
N TYR A 131 7.96 12.32 5.69
CA TYR A 131 6.60 12.76 6.03
C TYR A 131 5.69 11.54 6.14
N THR A 132 4.81 11.53 7.12
CA THR A 132 3.86 10.43 7.33
C THR A 132 2.58 10.58 6.51
N ASP A 133 2.29 11.80 6.05
CA ASP A 133 1.12 12.13 5.24
C ASP A 133 1.53 12.77 3.91
N VAL A 134 1.12 12.15 2.82
CA VAL A 134 1.37 12.62 1.45
C VAL A 134 0.63 13.93 1.17
N GLY A 135 -0.57 14.09 1.72
CA GLY A 135 -1.36 15.33 1.58
C GLY A 135 -0.62 16.53 2.14
N SER A 136 0.01 16.38 3.31
CA SER A 136 0.82 17.43 3.92
C SER A 136 2.02 17.85 3.07
N VAL A 137 2.62 16.90 2.32
CA VAL A 137 3.72 17.21 1.39
C VAL A 137 3.21 18.02 0.20
N TYR A 138 2.08 17.62 -0.40
CA TYR A 138 1.48 18.36 -1.51
C TYR A 138 1.09 19.78 -1.08
N GLU A 139 0.43 19.95 0.06
CA GLU A 139 0.09 21.28 0.58
C GLU A 139 1.34 22.15 0.81
N THR A 140 2.42 21.57 1.31
CA THR A 140 3.71 22.28 1.51
C THR A 140 4.31 22.68 0.17
N LEU A 141 4.33 21.79 -0.83
CA LEU A 141 4.83 22.08 -2.17
C LEU A 141 3.98 23.14 -2.88
N GLU A 142 2.66 23.11 -2.73
CA GLU A 142 1.77 24.14 -3.27
C GLU A 142 1.99 25.49 -2.61
N ALA A 143 2.16 25.52 -1.28
CA ALA A 143 2.49 26.76 -0.57
C ALA A 143 3.83 27.34 -1.04
N ILE A 144 4.86 26.50 -1.23
CA ILE A 144 6.15 26.93 -1.78
C ILE A 144 5.98 27.50 -3.19
N LYS A 145 5.23 26.84 -4.08
CA LYS A 145 4.98 27.31 -5.45
C LYS A 145 4.24 28.63 -5.50
N LYS A 146 3.33 28.91 -4.56
CA LYS A 146 2.64 30.22 -4.45
C LYS A 146 3.58 31.35 -4.04
N ILE A 147 4.62 31.04 -3.26
CA ILE A 147 5.58 32.02 -2.74
C ILE A 147 6.71 32.24 -3.77
N TYR A 148 7.23 31.16 -4.33
CA TYR A 148 8.41 31.15 -5.19
C TYR A 148 8.09 30.57 -6.58
N PRO A 149 8.24 31.36 -7.66
CA PRO A 149 8.00 30.90 -9.03
C PRO A 149 9.19 30.05 -9.55
N LEU A 150 9.22 28.78 -9.13
CA LEU A 150 10.27 27.83 -9.44
C LEU A 150 9.97 27.04 -10.73
N ARG A 151 11.03 26.59 -11.39
CA ARG A 151 10.85 25.65 -12.49
C ARG A 151 10.38 24.28 -12.00
N THR A 152 9.45 23.69 -12.76
CA THR A 152 8.98 22.30 -12.55
C THR A 152 9.37 21.36 -13.68
N CYS A 153 9.83 21.90 -14.82
CA CYS A 153 10.18 21.14 -16.01
C CYS A 153 11.41 20.24 -15.80
N LYS A 154 11.46 19.14 -16.56
CA LYS A 154 12.58 18.16 -16.53
C LYS A 154 13.76 18.56 -17.45
N ARG A 155 13.70 19.72 -18.11
CA ARG A 155 14.78 20.17 -19.00
C ARG A 155 16.08 20.34 -18.23
N ILE A 156 17.20 19.95 -18.83
CA ILE A 156 18.54 20.28 -18.32
C ILE A 156 18.78 21.74 -18.68
N ILE A 157 19.01 22.58 -17.67
CA ILE A 157 19.25 24.02 -17.83
C ILE A 157 20.58 24.30 -17.17
N ASN A 158 21.58 24.69 -17.98
CA ASN A 158 22.91 25.04 -17.52
C ASN A 158 23.03 26.58 -17.39
N ASP A 159 23.83 27.02 -16.45
CA ASP A 159 24.20 28.43 -16.35
C ASP A 159 25.02 28.83 -17.57
N GLY A 160 24.59 29.92 -18.24
CA GLY A 160 25.24 30.38 -19.51
C GLY A 160 24.65 29.84 -20.81
N GLY A 161 23.60 29.01 -20.76
CA GLY A 161 22.86 28.58 -21.95
C GLY A 161 23.11 27.15 -22.42
N PRO A 162 22.54 26.70 -23.54
CA PRO A 162 21.80 27.50 -24.54
C PRO A 162 20.42 27.94 -24.05
N PHE A 163 20.06 29.20 -24.35
CA PHE A 163 18.76 29.76 -23.96
C PHE A 163 17.66 29.37 -24.96
N THR A 164 16.48 29.10 -24.44
CA THR A 164 15.28 28.72 -25.19
C THR A 164 14.15 29.71 -24.94
N LYS A 165 13.14 29.70 -25.83
CA LYS A 165 11.93 30.52 -25.57
C LYS A 165 11.25 30.09 -24.25
N PRO A 166 10.75 31.05 -23.44
CA PRO A 166 10.03 30.76 -22.21
C PRO A 166 8.73 30.01 -22.53
N CYS A 167 8.35 29.08 -21.65
CA CYS A 167 7.11 28.32 -21.77
C CYS A 167 5.94 29.04 -21.05
N LEU A 168 4.73 28.47 -21.16
CA LEU A 168 3.51 29.02 -20.56
C LEU A 168 3.65 29.33 -19.06
N ASN A 169 4.37 28.49 -18.29
CA ASN A 169 4.58 28.73 -16.86
C ASN A 169 5.25 30.08 -16.53
N TYR A 170 6.08 30.60 -17.44
CA TYR A 170 6.63 31.94 -17.27
C TYR A 170 5.54 33.01 -17.45
N HIS A 171 4.74 32.90 -18.50
CA HIS A 171 3.66 33.87 -18.79
C HIS A 171 2.57 33.85 -17.70
N MET A 172 2.38 32.71 -17.04
CA MET A 172 1.47 32.59 -15.88
C MET A 172 2.11 33.02 -14.55
N GLY A 173 3.36 33.48 -14.53
CA GLY A 173 4.06 33.87 -13.31
C GLY A 173 4.49 32.71 -12.39
N LEU A 174 4.38 31.46 -12.87
CA LEU A 174 4.71 30.24 -12.08
C LEU A 174 6.19 29.86 -12.16
N CYS A 175 6.98 30.48 -13.05
CA CYS A 175 8.39 30.21 -13.23
C CYS A 175 9.12 31.48 -13.68
N LYS A 176 10.34 31.71 -13.18
CA LYS A 176 11.20 32.83 -13.58
C LYS A 176 11.96 32.60 -14.89
N ALA A 177 11.67 31.49 -15.62
CA ALA A 177 12.26 31.12 -16.89
C ALA A 177 13.82 31.14 -16.93
N PRO A 178 14.51 30.40 -16.07
CA PRO A 178 15.97 30.28 -16.16
C PRO A 178 16.42 29.72 -17.51
N CYS A 179 15.56 28.92 -18.18
CA CYS A 179 15.81 28.40 -19.52
C CYS A 179 15.88 29.48 -20.62
N ALA A 180 15.36 30.70 -20.36
CA ALA A 180 15.43 31.83 -21.27
C ALA A 180 16.44 32.88 -20.79
N GLY A 181 17.16 32.64 -19.69
CA GLY A 181 18.11 33.59 -19.12
C GLY A 181 17.48 34.77 -18.41
N TYR A 182 16.19 34.68 -18.02
CA TYR A 182 15.44 35.78 -17.38
C TYR A 182 15.69 35.89 -15.88
N ILE A 183 16.41 34.97 -15.30
CA ILE A 183 16.91 35.02 -13.93
C ILE A 183 18.33 34.45 -13.89
N SER A 184 19.22 35.07 -13.11
CA SER A 184 20.57 34.58 -12.90
C SER A 184 20.60 33.40 -11.93
N LYS A 185 21.66 32.58 -12.00
CA LYS A 185 21.84 31.47 -11.06
C LYS A 185 21.94 31.94 -9.60
N PRO A 186 22.68 33.01 -9.25
CA PRO A 186 22.71 33.51 -7.87
C PRO A 186 21.33 33.90 -7.32
N GLU A 187 20.55 34.69 -8.10
CA GLU A 187 19.20 35.10 -7.69
C GLU A 187 18.25 33.91 -7.53
N TYR A 188 18.38 32.90 -8.41
CA TYR A 188 17.57 31.67 -8.30
C TYR A 188 17.97 30.87 -7.06
N MET A 189 19.26 30.78 -6.73
CA MET A 189 19.77 30.09 -5.55
C MET A 189 19.38 30.79 -4.24
N GLU A 190 19.18 32.11 -4.21
CA GLU A 190 18.63 32.80 -3.04
C GLU A 190 17.22 32.28 -2.73
N MET A 191 16.35 32.15 -3.75
CA MET A 191 15.01 31.55 -3.55
C MET A 191 15.09 30.11 -3.02
N ILE A 192 16.03 29.30 -3.53
CA ILE A 192 16.23 27.92 -3.08
C ILE A 192 16.71 27.88 -1.63
N ASN A 193 17.63 28.76 -1.23
CA ASN A 193 18.12 28.84 0.15
C ASN A 193 17.01 29.27 1.12
N ASP A 194 16.15 30.21 0.73
CA ASP A 194 14.97 30.57 1.50
C ASP A 194 14.03 29.41 1.72
N ILE A 195 13.78 28.61 0.67
CA ILE A 195 12.95 27.40 0.76
C ILE A 195 13.58 26.38 1.70
N ILE A 196 14.88 26.16 1.61
CA ILE A 196 15.63 25.28 2.52
C ILE A 196 15.48 25.74 3.98
N ASN A 197 15.59 27.03 4.23
CA ASN A 197 15.43 27.62 5.56
C ASN A 197 13.99 27.45 6.08
N ILE A 198 12.98 27.65 5.23
CA ILE A 198 11.58 27.42 5.57
C ILE A 198 11.34 25.94 5.89
N LEU A 199 11.87 25.02 5.09
CA LEU A 199 11.73 23.57 5.29
C LEU A 199 12.49 23.07 6.54
N ASN A 200 13.56 23.74 6.94
CA ASN A 200 14.25 23.52 8.22
C ASN A 200 13.50 24.14 9.43
N GLY A 201 12.40 24.89 9.16
CA GLY A 201 11.63 25.54 10.22
C GLY A 201 12.39 26.68 10.92
N GLN A 202 13.41 27.23 10.28
CA GLN A 202 14.11 28.42 10.80
C GLN A 202 13.22 29.64 10.62
N GLU A 203 13.15 30.50 11.64
CA GLU A 203 12.51 31.82 11.51
C GLU A 203 13.31 32.65 10.52
N THR A 204 12.89 32.68 9.29
CA THR A 204 13.58 33.45 8.25
C THR A 204 13.30 34.92 8.45
N GLY A 205 14.32 35.75 8.30
CA GLY A 205 14.17 37.20 8.14
C GLY A 205 13.15 37.56 7.04
N PHE A 206 12.96 36.62 6.08
CA PHE A 206 11.98 36.67 5.00
C PHE A 206 10.53 36.82 5.49
N LYS A 207 10.09 36.08 6.54
CA LYS A 207 8.74 36.26 7.11
C LYS A 207 8.53 37.64 7.67
N LYS A 208 9.57 38.23 8.34
CA LYS A 208 9.55 39.60 8.86
C LYS A 208 9.54 40.62 7.72
N MET A 209 10.33 40.37 6.67
CA MET A 209 10.38 41.18 5.48
C MET A 209 9.04 41.23 4.74
N VAL A 210 8.45 40.05 4.45
CA VAL A 210 7.12 39.95 3.80
C VAL A 210 6.04 40.64 4.63
N LYS A 211 6.12 40.58 5.98
CA LYS A 211 5.20 41.31 6.85
C LYS A 211 5.38 42.82 6.76
N ALA A 212 6.63 43.29 6.77
CA ALA A 212 6.92 44.71 6.64
C ALA A 212 6.48 45.24 5.27
N GLU A 213 6.80 44.56 4.18
CA GLU A 213 6.33 44.92 2.83
C GLU A 213 4.80 44.90 2.70
N MET A 214 4.11 43.99 3.39
CA MET A 214 2.65 43.96 3.44
C MET A 214 2.08 45.19 4.15
N GLU A 215 2.66 45.58 5.27
CA GLU A 215 2.27 46.74 6.04
C GLU A 215 2.53 48.04 5.23
N GLU A 216 3.70 48.16 4.58
CA GLU A 216 4.04 49.27 3.71
C GLU A 216 3.10 49.38 2.49
N ALA A 217 2.78 48.24 1.83
CA ALA A 217 1.84 48.23 0.72
C ALA A 217 0.42 48.64 1.17
N ALA A 218 0.01 48.31 2.40
CA ALA A 218 -1.28 48.68 2.97
C ALA A 218 -1.31 50.19 3.29
N GLU A 219 -0.23 50.76 3.85
CA GLU A 219 -0.09 52.20 4.10
C GLU A 219 -0.09 53.01 2.80
N ALA A 220 0.54 52.47 1.74
CA ALA A 220 0.52 53.03 0.40
C ALA A 220 -0.83 52.86 -0.35
N LEU A 221 -1.85 52.30 0.31
CA LEU A 221 -3.19 52.01 -0.23
C LEU A 221 -3.16 51.03 -1.44
N ASN A 222 -2.07 50.29 -1.62
CA ASN A 222 -1.96 49.26 -2.66
C ASN A 222 -2.51 47.91 -2.14
N PHE A 223 -3.84 47.84 -2.05
CA PHE A 223 -4.53 46.72 -1.44
C PHE A 223 -4.34 45.40 -2.21
N GLU A 224 -4.11 45.48 -3.53
CA GLU A 224 -3.85 44.25 -4.34
C GLU A 224 -2.48 43.68 -4.00
N LEU A 225 -1.45 44.47 -3.86
CA LEU A 225 -0.12 44.01 -3.44
C LEU A 225 -0.15 43.53 -1.98
N ALA A 226 -0.80 44.30 -1.07
CA ALA A 226 -0.95 43.91 0.32
C ALA A 226 -1.68 42.57 0.48
N ALA A 227 -2.71 42.28 -0.33
CA ALA A 227 -3.41 40.99 -0.33
C ALA A 227 -2.50 39.85 -0.80
N ARG A 228 -1.72 40.01 -1.85
CA ARG A 228 -0.74 39.03 -2.32
C ARG A 228 0.34 38.75 -1.27
N LEU A 229 0.85 39.77 -0.61
CA LEU A 229 1.86 39.63 0.46
C LEU A 229 1.27 38.96 1.71
N ARG A 230 0.01 39.27 2.06
CA ARG A 230 -0.73 38.56 3.12
C ARG A 230 -0.85 37.07 2.83
N ASP A 231 -1.22 36.71 1.61
CA ASP A 231 -1.39 35.31 1.22
C ASP A 231 -0.04 34.58 1.26
N LYS A 232 1.07 35.24 0.87
CA LYS A 232 2.44 34.71 1.07
C LYS A 232 2.76 34.51 2.56
N TYR A 233 2.48 35.50 3.40
CA TYR A 233 2.71 35.42 4.84
C TYR A 233 1.95 34.26 5.48
N LEU A 234 0.66 34.12 5.16
CA LEU A 234 -0.18 33.01 5.65
C LEU A 234 0.32 31.65 5.18
N ALA A 235 0.81 31.53 3.94
CA ALA A 235 1.40 30.29 3.43
C ALA A 235 2.66 29.89 4.21
N ILE A 236 3.56 30.87 4.50
CA ILE A 236 4.75 30.62 5.35
C ILE A 236 4.33 30.19 6.76
N GLU A 237 3.36 30.87 7.35
CA GLU A 237 2.85 30.56 8.68
C GLU A 237 2.24 29.15 8.75
N LYS A 238 1.51 28.74 7.71
CA LYS A 238 0.91 27.39 7.61
C LYS A 238 2.00 26.28 7.60
N ILE A 239 3.09 26.50 6.86
CA ILE A 239 4.23 25.58 6.83
C ILE A 239 4.88 25.48 8.23
N GLN A 240 5.11 26.61 8.88
CA GLN A 240 5.76 26.67 10.20
C GLN A 240 4.89 26.12 11.33
N LYS A 241 3.56 26.32 11.32
CA LYS A 241 2.65 25.83 12.37
C LYS A 241 2.60 24.29 12.41
N LYS A 242 2.74 23.62 11.27
CA LYS A 242 2.80 22.15 11.22
C LYS A 242 4.07 21.55 11.84
N GLN A 243 5.12 22.35 12.09
CA GLN A 243 6.41 21.91 12.60
C GLN A 243 6.63 22.19 14.10
N LYS A 244 5.62 22.70 14.85
CA LYS A 244 5.77 23.13 16.26
C LYS A 244 5.51 22.02 17.29
N ILE A 245 6.35 20.99 17.36
CA ILE A 245 6.54 20.25 18.60
C ILE A 245 8.05 20.23 18.89
N TYR A 246 8.49 21.06 19.83
CA TYR A 246 9.90 21.22 20.20
C TYR A 246 10.30 20.18 21.23
N TYR A 247 11.44 19.51 21.00
CA TYR A 247 12.30 18.96 22.05
C TYR A 247 13.67 19.59 21.92
N THR A 248 14.10 20.20 23.01
CA THR A 248 15.36 20.91 23.11
C THR A 248 16.52 19.91 23.19
N SER A 249 17.27 19.76 22.15
CA SER A 249 18.73 19.63 22.13
C SER A 249 19.25 19.28 20.75
N LYS A 250 20.27 20.04 20.31
CA LYS A 250 21.19 19.81 19.19
C LYS A 250 20.57 19.32 17.87
N GLU A 251 21.00 19.93 16.78
CA GLU A 251 20.76 19.60 15.36
C GLU A 251 21.18 18.15 15.02
N THR A 252 20.46 17.16 15.53
CA THR A 252 20.72 15.73 15.28
C THR A 252 19.46 15.05 14.80
N ASP A 253 19.62 14.21 13.77
CA ASP A 253 18.59 13.31 13.29
C ASP A 253 18.56 12.07 14.17
N GLU A 254 17.40 11.81 14.74
CA GLU A 254 17.19 10.72 15.71
C GLU A 254 15.82 10.06 15.47
N ASP A 255 15.75 8.74 15.64
CA ASP A 255 14.48 8.01 15.70
C ASP A 255 14.31 7.38 17.09
N TYR A 256 13.08 7.44 17.59
CA TYR A 256 12.70 6.84 18.87
C TYR A 256 11.66 5.77 18.62
N VAL A 257 11.97 4.53 19.02
CA VAL A 257 11.13 3.35 18.79
C VAL A 257 10.79 2.68 20.11
N ALA A 258 9.52 2.58 20.41
CA ALA A 258 9.02 1.86 21.57
C ALA A 258 7.79 1.04 21.21
N LEU A 259 7.50 0.03 22.03
CA LEU A 259 6.31 -0.79 21.85
C LEU A 259 5.43 -0.76 23.10
N PHE A 260 4.14 -1.00 22.87
CA PHE A 260 3.21 -1.42 23.88
C PHE A 260 2.59 -2.74 23.44
N LYS A 261 2.60 -3.71 24.35
CA LYS A 261 2.07 -5.06 24.16
C LYS A 261 0.98 -5.31 25.17
N ASP A 262 -0.16 -5.82 24.71
CA ASP A 262 -1.19 -6.38 25.55
C ASP A 262 -1.21 -7.92 25.48
N GLU A 263 -2.34 -8.53 25.86
CA GLU A 263 -2.49 -9.99 25.92
C GLU A 263 -2.44 -10.67 24.53
N GLN A 264 -2.72 -9.97 23.42
CA GLN A 264 -2.79 -10.57 22.09
C GLN A 264 -1.88 -9.88 21.05
N ASP A 265 -1.85 -8.55 21.09
CA ASP A 265 -1.28 -7.74 20.04
C ASP A 265 -0.21 -6.79 20.56
N THR A 266 0.63 -6.31 19.66
CA THR A 266 1.66 -5.32 19.98
C THR A 266 1.54 -4.14 19.02
N CYS A 267 1.60 -2.92 19.53
CA CYS A 267 1.81 -1.72 18.73
C CYS A 267 3.24 -1.24 18.89
N VAL A 268 3.98 -1.17 17.79
CA VAL A 268 5.28 -0.50 17.73
C VAL A 268 5.07 0.90 17.21
N GLN A 269 5.56 1.89 17.94
CA GLN A 269 5.48 3.31 17.58
C GLN A 269 6.87 3.85 17.28
N VAL A 270 6.99 4.64 16.21
CA VAL A 270 8.22 5.34 15.82
C VAL A 270 7.96 6.83 15.80
N PHE A 271 8.83 7.63 16.43
CA PHE A 271 8.88 9.07 16.29
C PHE A 271 10.15 9.46 15.54
N PHE A 272 9.98 10.26 14.48
CA PHE A 272 11.06 10.78 13.67
C PHE A 272 11.42 12.19 14.13
N LEU A 273 12.61 12.35 14.73
CA LEU A 273 13.17 13.64 15.08
C LEU A 273 14.18 14.07 14.03
N ARG A 274 14.05 15.29 13.54
CA ARG A 274 14.98 15.92 12.61
C ARG A 274 15.24 17.34 13.10
N ASP A 275 16.52 17.71 13.19
CA ASP A 275 16.94 18.99 13.76
C ASP A 275 16.32 19.29 15.15
N GLY A 276 16.23 18.25 16.01
CA GLY A 276 15.65 18.34 17.36
C GLY A 276 14.13 18.54 17.42
N LYS A 277 13.39 18.38 16.30
CA LYS A 277 11.94 18.51 16.21
C LYS A 277 11.28 17.20 15.81
N ILE A 278 10.13 16.87 16.38
CA ILE A 278 9.33 15.74 15.91
C ILE A 278 8.73 16.13 14.55
N GLN A 279 9.25 15.52 13.48
CA GLN A 279 8.79 15.75 12.12
C GLN A 279 7.64 14.83 11.76
N GLY A 280 7.57 13.64 12.37
CA GLY A 280 6.52 12.68 12.12
C GLY A 280 6.46 11.58 13.16
N ARG A 281 5.38 10.82 13.11
CA ARG A 281 5.20 9.60 13.90
C ARG A 281 4.53 8.53 13.06
N GLU A 282 4.89 7.28 13.28
CA GLU A 282 4.27 6.14 12.60
C GLU A 282 4.04 5.02 13.58
N HIS A 283 3.04 4.19 13.32
CA HIS A 283 2.71 3.06 14.18
C HIS A 283 2.45 1.80 13.34
N PHE A 284 2.75 0.65 13.95
CA PHE A 284 2.59 -0.65 13.34
C PHE A 284 1.94 -1.58 14.35
N VAL A 285 0.76 -2.11 14.02
CA VAL A 285 0.08 -3.08 14.85
C VAL A 285 0.45 -4.49 14.37
N LEU A 286 1.10 -5.23 15.25
CA LEU A 286 1.50 -6.62 15.05
C LEU A 286 0.50 -7.51 15.80
N GLN A 287 -0.19 -8.37 15.07
CA GLN A 287 -1.19 -9.28 15.61
C GLN A 287 -0.55 -10.61 16.06
N ASP A 288 -1.19 -11.32 16.98
CA ASP A 288 -0.77 -12.64 17.45
C ASP A 288 0.65 -12.65 18.03
N THR A 289 0.97 -11.68 18.87
CA THR A 289 2.30 -11.54 19.52
C THR A 289 2.31 -11.99 20.98
N LEU A 290 1.26 -12.68 21.45
CA LEU A 290 1.02 -13.03 22.86
C LEU A 290 2.27 -13.50 23.62
N ASP A 291 2.97 -14.47 23.06
CA ASP A 291 4.07 -15.17 23.73
C ASP A 291 5.47 -14.65 23.30
N LEU A 292 5.52 -13.64 22.40
CA LEU A 292 6.79 -13.09 21.95
C LEU A 292 7.35 -12.09 22.97
N LYS A 293 8.66 -12.13 23.22
CA LYS A 293 9.33 -11.17 24.10
C LYS A 293 9.44 -9.79 23.43
N PRO A 294 9.33 -8.70 24.19
CA PRO A 294 9.49 -7.34 23.67
C PRO A 294 10.82 -7.12 22.94
N GLU A 295 11.92 -7.70 23.46
CA GLU A 295 13.27 -7.60 22.87
C GLU A 295 13.28 -8.20 21.46
N TYR A 296 12.70 -9.38 21.30
CA TYR A 296 12.59 -10.07 20.02
C TYR A 296 11.76 -9.27 19.02
N ILE A 297 10.56 -8.78 19.45
CA ILE A 297 9.65 -8.01 18.61
C ILE A 297 10.35 -6.75 18.08
N LEU A 298 11.05 -6.01 18.93
CA LEU A 298 11.76 -4.80 18.51
C LEU A 298 12.95 -5.09 17.61
N THR A 299 13.68 -6.18 17.84
CA THR A 299 14.78 -6.61 16.98
C THR A 299 14.27 -6.90 15.57
N GLU A 300 13.28 -7.77 15.42
CA GLU A 300 12.66 -8.10 14.13
C GLU A 300 12.02 -6.89 13.45
N PHE A 301 11.41 -6.00 14.25
CA PHE A 301 10.85 -4.76 13.73
C PHE A 301 11.93 -3.86 13.13
N LEU A 302 13.01 -3.61 13.84
CA LEU A 302 14.11 -2.75 13.35
C LEU A 302 14.75 -3.31 12.09
N GLU A 303 14.98 -4.62 12.03
CA GLU A 303 15.51 -5.31 10.86
C GLU A 303 14.59 -5.15 9.65
N SER A 304 13.29 -5.41 9.81
CA SER A 304 12.31 -5.32 8.75
C SER A 304 12.06 -3.88 8.31
N PHE A 305 11.90 -2.95 9.26
CA PHE A 305 11.58 -1.55 8.99
C PHE A 305 12.75 -0.84 8.32
N TYR A 306 13.93 -0.84 8.94
CA TYR A 306 15.11 -0.18 8.36
C TYR A 306 15.71 -0.98 7.20
N GLY A 307 15.39 -2.28 7.08
CA GLY A 307 15.68 -3.08 5.89
C GLY A 307 15.07 -2.52 4.61
N LYS A 308 13.89 -1.88 4.71
CA LYS A 308 13.13 -1.31 3.58
C LYS A 308 13.20 0.22 3.48
N THR A 309 13.58 0.89 4.56
CA THR A 309 13.57 2.36 4.65
C THR A 309 14.70 2.97 3.83
N ALA A 310 14.40 4.05 3.10
CA ALA A 310 15.34 4.77 2.26
C ALA A 310 16.32 5.65 3.04
N TYR A 311 15.96 6.07 4.25
CA TYR A 311 16.77 6.92 5.11
C TYR A 311 16.85 6.33 6.52
N ILE A 312 18.07 6.25 7.08
CA ILE A 312 18.36 5.78 8.43
C ILE A 312 19.13 6.89 9.16
N PRO A 313 18.62 7.39 10.31
CA PRO A 313 19.31 8.43 11.08
C PRO A 313 20.55 7.87 11.76
N LYS A 314 21.47 8.76 12.18
CA LYS A 314 22.70 8.36 12.87
C LYS A 314 22.44 7.73 14.24
N ASN A 315 21.38 8.15 14.91
CA ASN A 315 21.02 7.66 16.25
C ASN A 315 19.62 7.09 16.26
N ILE A 316 19.46 5.89 16.78
CA ILE A 316 18.19 5.22 17.00
C ILE A 316 18.08 4.85 18.47
N TYR A 317 17.03 5.30 19.14
CA TYR A 317 16.78 5.00 20.55
C TYR A 317 15.64 4.02 20.66
N VAL A 318 15.85 2.93 21.39
CA VAL A 318 14.88 1.86 21.58
C VAL A 318 14.66 1.57 23.07
N GLU A 319 13.52 0.98 23.41
CA GLU A 319 13.20 0.62 24.79
C GLU A 319 14.01 -0.58 25.27
N THR A 320 14.17 -1.59 24.43
CA THR A 320 14.91 -2.84 24.66
C THR A 320 15.32 -3.48 23.35
N LEU A 321 16.29 -4.40 23.37
CA LEU A 321 16.78 -5.09 22.18
C LEU A 321 17.53 -6.36 22.57
N GLU A 322 17.51 -7.43 21.75
CA GLU A 322 18.27 -8.66 22.01
C GLU A 322 19.78 -8.44 21.83
N ASP A 323 20.20 -7.87 20.70
CA ASP A 323 21.61 -7.58 20.37
C ASP A 323 21.75 -6.23 19.64
N LYS A 324 22.03 -5.18 20.41
CA LYS A 324 22.19 -3.82 19.87
C LYS A 324 23.38 -3.66 18.96
N ASP A 325 24.48 -4.40 19.21
CA ASP A 325 25.74 -4.24 18.49
C ASP A 325 25.62 -4.87 17.10
N LEU A 326 24.92 -6.00 17.01
CA LEU A 326 24.59 -6.64 15.74
C LEU A 326 23.73 -5.73 14.86
N ILE A 327 22.65 -5.16 15.42
CA ILE A 327 21.74 -4.27 14.68
C ILE A 327 22.45 -2.97 14.28
N SER A 328 23.25 -2.36 15.18
CA SER A 328 24.05 -1.17 14.85
C SER A 328 25.01 -1.45 13.68
N SER A 329 25.65 -2.62 13.69
CA SER A 329 26.58 -3.04 12.64
C SER A 329 25.85 -3.30 11.30
N PHE A 330 24.71 -3.98 11.34
CA PHE A 330 23.84 -4.21 10.16
C PHE A 330 23.42 -2.90 9.51
N LEU A 331 22.89 -1.96 10.29
CA LEU A 331 22.44 -0.66 9.78
C LEU A 331 23.60 0.19 9.26
N SER A 332 24.76 0.11 9.91
CA SER A 332 25.99 0.81 9.49
C SER A 332 26.50 0.28 8.16
N LEU A 333 26.48 -1.03 7.95
CA LEU A 333 26.86 -1.68 6.69
C LEU A 333 25.95 -1.21 5.55
N LYS A 334 24.63 -1.18 5.79
CA LYS A 334 23.64 -0.76 4.79
C LYS A 334 23.80 0.69 4.36
N THR A 335 24.11 1.60 5.30
CA THR A 335 24.23 3.04 5.00
C THR A 335 25.64 3.45 4.54
N GLY A 336 26.66 2.62 4.83
CA GLY A 336 28.08 2.95 4.66
C GLY A 336 28.55 4.04 5.63
N SER A 337 27.82 4.25 6.75
CA SER A 337 28.15 5.21 7.80
C SER A 337 27.81 4.63 9.18
N LYS A 338 28.49 5.11 10.23
CA LYS A 338 28.26 4.60 11.58
C LYS A 338 26.85 4.98 12.07
N ILE A 339 26.04 3.97 12.39
CA ILE A 339 24.73 4.10 13.04
C ILE A 339 24.84 3.61 14.48
N SER A 340 24.30 4.39 15.42
CA SER A 340 24.24 4.01 16.83
C SER A 340 22.82 3.62 17.21
N VAL A 341 22.64 2.41 17.76
CA VAL A 341 21.39 1.99 18.39
C VAL A 341 21.61 1.94 19.89
N GLU A 342 20.82 2.67 20.67
CA GLU A 342 20.98 2.82 22.11
C GLU A 342 19.69 2.52 22.88
N VAL A 343 19.85 1.98 24.09
CA VAL A 343 18.77 1.75 25.06
C VAL A 343 18.97 2.71 26.25
N PRO A 344 18.38 3.93 26.21
CA PRO A 344 18.55 4.92 27.26
C PRO A 344 17.79 4.52 28.54
N VAL A 345 18.47 4.55 29.67
CA VAL A 345 17.92 4.17 30.98
C VAL A 345 17.40 5.38 31.75
N LYS A 346 17.94 6.59 31.50
CA LYS A 346 17.58 7.84 32.19
C LYS A 346 17.76 9.07 31.31
N GLY A 347 17.25 10.22 31.78
CA GLY A 347 17.38 11.51 31.09
C GLY A 347 16.28 11.75 30.05
N ASP A 348 16.45 12.78 29.21
CA ASP A 348 15.41 13.24 28.29
C ASP A 348 15.12 12.24 27.17
N LYS A 349 16.11 11.48 26.74
CA LYS A 349 15.95 10.38 25.78
C LYS A 349 15.00 9.30 26.31
N LYS A 350 15.14 8.93 27.59
CA LYS A 350 14.22 7.98 28.23
C LYS A 350 12.80 8.54 28.36
N LYS A 351 12.65 9.80 28.77
CA LYS A 351 11.33 10.46 28.85
C LYS A 351 10.63 10.48 27.51
N LEU A 352 11.38 10.71 26.41
CA LEU A 352 10.82 10.69 25.07
C LEU A 352 10.42 9.29 24.65
N LEU A 353 11.21 8.25 24.96
CA LEU A 353 10.79 6.85 24.75
C LEU A 353 9.53 6.49 25.53
N ASP A 354 9.41 6.96 26.78
CA ASP A 354 8.20 6.73 27.58
C ASP A 354 6.97 7.43 26.96
N LEU A 355 7.16 8.59 26.32
CA LEU A 355 6.11 9.25 25.56
C LEU A 355 5.74 8.45 24.31
N VAL A 356 6.72 7.89 23.57
CA VAL A 356 6.48 7.02 22.41
C VAL A 356 5.69 5.79 22.83
N LYS A 357 6.06 5.16 23.95
CA LYS A 357 5.39 3.99 24.54
C LYS A 357 3.91 4.29 24.86
N ARG A 358 3.64 5.42 25.52
CA ARG A 358 2.23 5.84 25.81
C ARG A 358 1.43 6.06 24.53
N ASN A 359 2.06 6.60 23.48
CA ASN A 359 1.39 6.74 22.19
C ASN A 359 1.10 5.37 21.56
N ALA A 360 1.99 4.38 21.69
CA ALA A 360 1.73 3.01 21.26
C ALA A 360 0.52 2.40 21.99
N GLU A 361 0.42 2.60 23.30
CA GLU A 361 -0.70 2.15 24.13
C GLU A 361 -2.03 2.75 23.69
N ILE A 362 -2.09 4.08 23.54
CA ILE A 362 -3.28 4.79 23.07
C ILE A 362 -3.70 4.29 21.68
N THR A 363 -2.72 4.11 20.79
CA THR A 363 -2.96 3.65 19.41
C THR A 363 -3.52 2.24 19.38
N LEU A 364 -2.95 1.31 20.17
CA LEU A 364 -3.44 -0.07 20.25
C LEU A 364 -4.86 -0.14 20.82
N SER A 365 -5.11 0.63 21.86
CA SER A 365 -6.45 0.72 22.48
C SER A 365 -7.49 1.28 21.50
N ALA A 366 -7.16 2.32 20.76
CA ALA A 366 -8.03 2.90 19.72
C ALA A 366 -8.28 1.92 18.56
N PHE A 367 -7.23 1.20 18.12
CA PHE A 367 -7.33 0.17 17.08
C PHE A 367 -8.29 -0.96 17.51
N LYS A 368 -8.14 -1.47 18.75
CA LYS A 368 -9.04 -2.51 19.28
C LYS A 368 -10.46 -1.99 19.44
N GLY A 369 -10.64 -0.78 19.96
CA GLY A 369 -11.96 -0.16 20.07
C GLY A 369 -12.66 -0.04 18.71
N LYS A 370 -11.91 0.31 17.65
CA LYS A 370 -12.43 0.34 16.29
C LYS A 370 -12.85 -1.05 15.79
N ILE A 371 -12.03 -2.08 16.01
CA ILE A 371 -12.34 -3.46 15.61
C ILE A 371 -13.59 -3.97 16.32
N ILE A 372 -13.70 -3.74 17.63
CA ILE A 372 -14.85 -4.15 18.44
C ILE A 372 -16.12 -3.46 17.92
N LYS A 373 -16.07 -2.13 17.75
CA LYS A 373 -17.18 -1.36 17.21
C LYS A 373 -17.59 -1.80 15.80
N GLU A 374 -16.62 -2.08 14.93
CA GLU A 374 -16.91 -2.59 13.59
C GLU A 374 -17.54 -4.00 13.63
N LYS A 375 -17.17 -4.82 14.60
CA LYS A 375 -17.75 -6.15 14.80
C LYS A 375 -19.20 -6.02 15.30
N GLU A 376 -19.43 -5.21 16.31
CA GLU A 376 -20.76 -4.96 16.87
C GLU A 376 -21.71 -4.39 15.81
N LEU A 377 -21.28 -3.38 15.04
CA LEU A 377 -22.05 -2.81 13.93
C LEU A 377 -22.34 -3.84 12.83
N GLY A 378 -21.40 -4.74 12.57
CA GLY A 378 -21.58 -5.83 11.62
C GLY A 378 -22.63 -6.84 12.09
N GLU A 379 -22.55 -7.26 13.34
CA GLU A 379 -23.50 -8.20 13.96
C GLU A 379 -24.91 -7.58 14.04
N GLU A 380 -25.02 -6.31 14.44
CA GLU A 380 -26.29 -5.57 14.45
C GLU A 380 -26.90 -5.46 13.04
N ALA A 381 -26.07 -5.15 12.02
CA ALA A 381 -26.54 -5.09 10.65
C ALA A 381 -27.06 -6.44 10.13
N LEU A 382 -26.35 -7.55 10.47
CA LEU A 382 -26.75 -8.90 10.07
C LEU A 382 -28.06 -9.34 10.80
N SER A 383 -28.19 -9.02 12.09
CA SER A 383 -29.41 -9.27 12.86
C SER A 383 -30.60 -8.49 12.27
N THR A 384 -30.42 -7.20 12.02
CA THR A 384 -31.49 -6.37 11.40
C THR A 384 -31.84 -6.86 9.99
N LEU A 385 -30.84 -7.31 9.21
CA LEU A 385 -31.08 -7.90 7.88
C LEU A 385 -31.89 -9.19 7.98
N ALA A 386 -31.59 -10.06 8.94
CA ALA A 386 -32.35 -11.28 9.20
C ALA A 386 -33.82 -10.96 9.53
N ASP A 387 -34.06 -10.00 10.41
CA ASP A 387 -35.43 -9.56 10.77
C ASP A 387 -36.18 -9.03 9.54
N LEU A 388 -35.53 -8.20 8.71
CA LEU A 388 -36.13 -7.64 7.49
C LEU A 388 -36.51 -8.69 6.44
N LEU A 389 -35.71 -9.75 6.36
CA LEU A 389 -35.89 -10.87 5.42
C LEU A 389 -36.68 -12.03 6.05
N GLU A 390 -37.11 -11.91 7.32
CA GLU A 390 -37.82 -12.95 8.06
C GLU A 390 -37.03 -14.28 8.07
N LEU A 391 -35.69 -14.21 8.20
CA LEU A 391 -34.83 -15.38 8.31
C LEU A 391 -34.84 -15.94 9.74
N THR A 392 -34.69 -17.25 9.88
CA THR A 392 -34.64 -17.92 11.19
C THR A 392 -33.40 -17.63 11.98
N GLU A 393 -32.29 -17.37 11.28
CA GLU A 393 -30.98 -17.01 11.85
C GLU A 393 -30.38 -15.86 11.04
N PHE A 394 -29.49 -15.06 11.67
CA PHE A 394 -28.82 -13.99 10.90
C PHE A 394 -27.74 -14.59 9.99
N PRO A 395 -27.62 -14.09 8.74
CA PRO A 395 -26.77 -14.70 7.73
C PRO A 395 -25.29 -14.40 8.02
N GLN A 396 -24.58 -15.38 8.59
CA GLN A 396 -23.14 -15.27 8.88
C GLN A 396 -22.31 -15.17 7.60
N ARG A 397 -22.70 -15.94 6.57
CA ARG A 397 -22.00 -16.00 5.29
C ARG A 397 -22.90 -15.50 4.17
N ILE A 398 -22.49 -14.41 3.54
CA ILE A 398 -23.20 -13.81 2.39
C ILE A 398 -22.32 -13.94 1.17
N GLU A 399 -22.85 -14.49 0.07
CA GLU A 399 -22.19 -14.48 -1.24
C GLU A 399 -22.88 -13.47 -2.16
N SER A 400 -22.10 -12.64 -2.87
CA SER A 400 -22.63 -11.72 -3.89
C SER A 400 -21.94 -11.93 -5.22
N TYR A 401 -22.70 -11.78 -6.30
CA TYR A 401 -22.27 -12.09 -7.66
C TYR A 401 -22.46 -10.88 -8.57
N ASP A 402 -21.51 -10.69 -9.50
CA ASP A 402 -21.57 -9.70 -10.56
C ASP A 402 -21.09 -10.31 -11.88
N ILE A 403 -21.76 -9.95 -12.98
CA ILE A 403 -21.37 -10.33 -14.33
C ILE A 403 -20.85 -9.11 -15.05
N SER A 404 -19.63 -9.20 -15.52
CA SER A 404 -18.99 -8.12 -16.24
C SER A 404 -18.62 -8.55 -17.66
N ASN A 405 -19.07 -7.79 -18.66
CA ASN A 405 -18.84 -8.05 -20.08
C ASN A 405 -17.72 -7.16 -20.62
N ILE A 406 -16.71 -7.76 -21.27
CA ILE A 406 -15.64 -7.04 -21.97
C ILE A 406 -15.98 -7.01 -23.46
N ALA A 407 -16.53 -5.91 -23.95
CA ALA A 407 -16.64 -5.58 -25.39
C ALA A 407 -16.80 -6.81 -26.35
N GLY A 408 -17.59 -7.82 -25.94
CA GLY A 408 -17.97 -8.96 -26.78
C GLY A 408 -16.96 -10.13 -26.85
N ILE A 409 -15.84 -10.13 -26.11
CA ILE A 409 -14.82 -11.18 -26.28
C ILE A 409 -14.78 -12.18 -25.14
N ASP A 410 -14.89 -11.77 -23.88
CA ASP A 410 -14.85 -12.67 -22.71
C ASP A 410 -15.74 -12.13 -21.58
N SER A 411 -16.86 -12.78 -21.31
CA SER A 411 -17.67 -12.50 -20.11
C SER A 411 -17.09 -13.23 -18.90
N VAL A 412 -17.03 -12.53 -17.76
CA VAL A 412 -16.50 -13.07 -16.49
C VAL A 412 -17.49 -12.81 -15.37
N GLY A 413 -17.75 -13.85 -14.58
CA GLY A 413 -18.49 -13.73 -13.32
C GLY A 413 -17.53 -13.59 -12.14
N SER A 414 -17.86 -12.68 -11.24
CA SER A 414 -17.17 -12.43 -9.98
C SER A 414 -18.05 -12.86 -8.81
N MET A 415 -17.45 -13.51 -7.81
CA MET A 415 -18.09 -13.89 -6.55
C MET A 415 -17.27 -13.32 -5.40
N VAL A 416 -17.90 -12.55 -4.55
CA VAL A 416 -17.34 -12.08 -3.29
C VAL A 416 -18.07 -12.75 -2.12
N VAL A 417 -17.37 -12.87 -1.01
CA VAL A 417 -17.86 -13.51 0.22
C VAL A 417 -17.67 -12.57 1.38
N PHE A 418 -18.73 -12.39 2.17
CA PHE A 418 -18.69 -11.70 3.45
C PHE A 418 -19.00 -12.71 4.56
N GLU A 419 -18.27 -12.66 5.65
CA GLU A 419 -18.47 -13.49 6.83
C GLU A 419 -18.46 -12.62 8.08
N GLY A 420 -19.50 -12.70 8.91
CA GLY A 420 -19.67 -11.79 10.05
C GLY A 420 -19.70 -10.31 9.68
N GLY A 421 -20.27 -9.95 8.52
CA GLY A 421 -20.33 -8.58 8.00
C GLY A 421 -19.01 -8.03 7.45
N LYS A 422 -17.95 -8.85 7.30
CA LYS A 422 -16.62 -8.45 6.80
C LYS A 422 -16.24 -9.24 5.53
N PRO A 423 -15.47 -8.62 4.61
CA PRO A 423 -14.99 -9.31 3.41
C PRO A 423 -14.04 -10.47 3.75
N LYS A 424 -14.28 -11.66 3.15
CA LYS A 424 -13.45 -12.86 3.26
C LYS A 424 -12.72 -13.11 1.94
N ASN A 425 -11.68 -12.36 1.69
CA ASN A 425 -10.94 -12.33 0.42
C ASN A 425 -10.41 -13.70 -0.04
N SER A 426 -10.09 -14.62 0.91
CA SER A 426 -9.64 -15.98 0.61
C SER A 426 -10.67 -16.78 -0.20
N ASP A 427 -11.95 -16.45 -0.04
CA ASP A 427 -13.07 -17.19 -0.63
C ASP A 427 -13.61 -16.51 -1.91
N TYR A 428 -13.04 -15.40 -2.34
CA TYR A 428 -13.39 -14.74 -3.59
C TYR A 428 -13.04 -15.61 -4.80
N ARG A 429 -13.93 -15.66 -5.79
CA ARG A 429 -13.72 -16.47 -6.99
C ARG A 429 -14.07 -15.71 -8.26
N ARG A 430 -13.38 -16.05 -9.34
CA ARG A 430 -13.64 -15.58 -10.70
C ARG A 430 -13.98 -16.75 -11.58
N PHE A 431 -15.02 -16.59 -12.36
CA PHE A 431 -15.52 -17.63 -13.26
C PHE A 431 -15.45 -17.13 -14.70
N LYS A 432 -14.64 -17.77 -15.52
CA LYS A 432 -14.69 -17.54 -16.95
C LYS A 432 -15.97 -18.21 -17.50
N ILE A 433 -16.80 -17.48 -18.23
CA ILE A 433 -17.99 -18.00 -18.91
C ILE A 433 -17.53 -18.88 -20.08
N LYS A 434 -18.13 -20.09 -20.22
CA LYS A 434 -17.69 -21.09 -21.17
C LYS A 434 -18.76 -21.43 -22.21
N THR A 435 -20.03 -21.40 -21.84
CA THR A 435 -21.14 -21.92 -22.66
C THR A 435 -21.96 -20.83 -23.30
N VAL A 436 -22.02 -19.64 -22.72
CA VAL A 436 -22.83 -18.52 -23.21
C VAL A 436 -22.06 -17.74 -24.26
N LYS A 437 -22.67 -17.56 -25.45
CA LYS A 437 -22.16 -16.74 -26.55
C LYS A 437 -22.82 -15.38 -26.54
N GLY A 438 -22.06 -14.30 -26.56
CA GLY A 438 -22.54 -12.92 -26.55
C GLY A 438 -22.80 -12.36 -25.16
N ALA A 439 -23.39 -11.15 -25.10
CA ALA A 439 -23.67 -10.42 -23.86
C ALA A 439 -25.04 -10.85 -23.31
N ASN A 440 -25.09 -11.95 -22.59
CA ASN A 440 -26.27 -12.42 -21.86
C ASN A 440 -25.93 -12.63 -20.39
N ASP A 441 -26.22 -11.64 -19.55
CA ASP A 441 -25.89 -11.64 -18.14
C ASP A 441 -26.68 -12.69 -17.36
N TYR A 442 -27.91 -12.99 -17.74
CA TYR A 442 -28.76 -13.98 -17.06
C TYR A 442 -28.25 -15.41 -17.25
N ASP A 443 -27.95 -15.80 -18.49
CA ASP A 443 -27.39 -17.13 -18.75
C ASP A 443 -25.99 -17.28 -18.20
N SER A 444 -25.20 -16.20 -18.25
CA SER A 444 -23.85 -16.18 -17.63
C SER A 444 -23.92 -16.37 -16.12
N LEU A 445 -24.87 -15.70 -15.46
CA LEU A 445 -25.13 -15.83 -14.04
C LEU A 445 -25.56 -17.27 -13.70
N LYS A 446 -26.47 -17.84 -14.48
CA LYS A 446 -26.92 -19.23 -14.33
C LYS A 446 -25.73 -20.19 -14.41
N GLU A 447 -24.89 -20.06 -15.43
CA GLU A 447 -23.69 -20.92 -15.61
C GLU A 447 -22.78 -20.89 -14.39
N ILE A 448 -22.43 -19.70 -13.88
CA ILE A 448 -21.47 -19.59 -12.76
C ILE A 448 -22.07 -20.12 -11.46
N MET A 449 -23.34 -19.86 -11.18
CA MET A 449 -24.02 -20.35 -9.99
C MET A 449 -24.16 -21.87 -10.02
N GLU A 450 -24.56 -22.44 -11.14
CA GLU A 450 -24.61 -23.91 -11.30
C GLU A 450 -23.25 -24.55 -11.05
N ARG A 451 -22.18 -24.00 -11.62
CA ARG A 451 -20.80 -24.52 -11.42
C ARG A 451 -20.33 -24.39 -9.97
N ARG A 452 -20.64 -23.24 -9.32
CA ARG A 452 -20.32 -23.00 -7.91
C ARG A 452 -20.98 -24.03 -7.00
N PHE A 453 -22.30 -24.18 -7.13
CA PHE A 453 -23.06 -25.01 -6.21
C PHE A 453 -22.94 -26.50 -6.52
N LYS A 454 -22.84 -26.93 -7.77
CA LYS A 454 -22.52 -28.31 -8.13
C LYS A 454 -21.19 -28.73 -7.55
N ARG A 455 -20.13 -27.89 -7.71
CA ARG A 455 -18.82 -28.17 -7.12
C ARG A 455 -18.86 -28.21 -5.59
N GLY A 456 -19.65 -27.34 -4.95
CA GLY A 456 -19.87 -27.39 -3.50
C GLY A 456 -20.49 -28.69 -3.02
N ILE A 457 -21.52 -29.17 -3.72
CA ILE A 457 -22.16 -30.47 -3.42
C ILE A 457 -21.15 -31.63 -3.61
N GLU A 458 -20.36 -31.60 -4.68
CA GLU A 458 -19.32 -32.58 -4.92
C GLU A 458 -18.29 -32.60 -3.78
N GLU A 459 -17.78 -31.45 -3.35
CA GLU A 459 -16.81 -31.31 -2.25
C GLU A 459 -17.39 -31.81 -0.92
N VAL A 460 -18.66 -31.50 -0.61
CA VAL A 460 -19.33 -32.05 0.57
C VAL A 460 -19.36 -33.59 0.52
N ASN A 461 -19.73 -34.14 -0.64
CA ASN A 461 -19.75 -35.61 -0.81
C ASN A 461 -18.34 -36.22 -0.71
N GLU A 462 -17.31 -35.55 -1.24
CA GLU A 462 -15.91 -35.98 -1.11
C GLU A 462 -15.42 -35.94 0.34
N ILE A 463 -15.86 -34.92 1.13
CA ILE A 463 -15.57 -34.81 2.57
C ILE A 463 -16.28 -35.92 3.35
N LEU A 464 -17.57 -36.13 3.09
CA LEU A 464 -18.34 -37.20 3.73
C LEU A 464 -17.80 -38.60 3.42
N ALA A 465 -17.21 -38.79 2.24
CA ALA A 465 -16.53 -40.02 1.83
C ALA A 465 -15.06 -40.09 2.31
N GLU A 466 -14.60 -39.19 3.17
CA GLU A 466 -13.23 -39.06 3.71
C GLU A 466 -12.13 -39.00 2.63
N LYS A 467 -12.49 -38.56 1.40
CA LYS A 467 -11.54 -38.42 0.29
C LYS A 467 -10.71 -37.16 0.38
N ILE A 468 -11.28 -36.09 0.98
CA ILE A 468 -10.60 -34.83 1.25
C ILE A 468 -10.88 -34.36 2.69
N GLN A 469 -9.92 -33.67 3.28
CA GLN A 469 -10.13 -33.08 4.61
C GLN A 469 -11.06 -31.86 4.52
N PHE A 470 -11.87 -31.65 5.54
CA PHE A 470 -12.79 -30.51 5.65
C PHE A 470 -12.11 -29.15 5.37
N THR A 471 -10.86 -28.99 5.81
CA THR A 471 -10.05 -27.79 5.61
C THR A 471 -9.59 -27.55 4.16
N HIS A 472 -9.71 -28.53 3.27
CA HIS A 472 -9.31 -28.44 1.87
C HIS A 472 -10.48 -28.12 0.92
N GLY A 473 -11.72 -28.18 1.40
CA GLY A 473 -12.90 -27.79 0.62
C GLY A 473 -12.93 -26.29 0.38
N LYS A 474 -12.96 -25.89 -0.89
CA LYS A 474 -13.00 -24.47 -1.29
C LYS A 474 -14.41 -23.95 -1.54
N PHE A 475 -15.34 -24.84 -1.85
CA PHE A 475 -16.73 -24.56 -2.18
C PHE A 475 -17.73 -25.31 -1.28
N SER A 476 -17.26 -26.14 -0.35
CA SER A 476 -18.07 -26.92 0.58
C SER A 476 -18.86 -26.07 1.58
N PHE A 477 -18.45 -24.81 1.82
CA PHE A 477 -19.17 -23.87 2.66
C PHE A 477 -20.22 -23.13 1.85
N PHE A 478 -21.51 -23.43 2.10
CA PHE A 478 -22.64 -22.74 1.47
C PHE A 478 -22.92 -21.42 2.16
N PRO A 479 -23.44 -20.40 1.43
CA PRO A 479 -23.89 -19.14 2.05
C PRO A 479 -25.24 -19.29 2.74
N ASP A 480 -25.45 -18.47 3.78
CA ASP A 480 -26.74 -18.32 4.45
C ASP A 480 -27.68 -17.36 3.70
N LEU A 481 -27.07 -16.50 2.84
CA LEU A 481 -27.80 -15.56 1.99
C LEU A 481 -27.01 -15.32 0.69
N ILE A 482 -27.71 -15.33 -0.44
CA ILE A 482 -27.18 -14.87 -1.72
C ILE A 482 -27.74 -13.48 -1.99
N LEU A 483 -26.84 -12.51 -2.27
CA LEU A 483 -27.20 -11.14 -2.59
C LEU A 483 -26.85 -10.84 -4.04
N MET A 484 -27.88 -10.60 -4.88
CA MET A 484 -27.70 -10.27 -6.29
C MET A 484 -27.61 -8.74 -6.46
N ASP A 485 -26.60 -8.27 -7.21
CA ASP A 485 -26.47 -6.82 -7.54
C ASP A 485 -27.47 -6.37 -8.61
N GLY A 486 -28.58 -7.04 -8.74
CA GLY A 486 -29.64 -6.74 -9.69
C GLY A 486 -31.03 -7.03 -9.14
N GLY A 487 -32.03 -6.57 -9.90
CA GLY A 487 -33.43 -6.71 -9.54
C GLY A 487 -33.99 -8.11 -9.74
N LYS A 488 -35.33 -8.18 -9.85
CA LYS A 488 -36.13 -9.43 -9.92
C LYS A 488 -35.62 -10.45 -10.94
N GLY A 489 -35.09 -10.02 -12.09
CA GLY A 489 -34.61 -10.93 -13.12
C GLY A 489 -33.44 -11.80 -12.65
N GLN A 490 -32.41 -11.22 -12.02
CA GLN A 490 -31.28 -11.97 -11.51
C GLN A 490 -31.66 -12.83 -10.32
N VAL A 491 -32.53 -12.35 -9.43
CA VAL A 491 -33.07 -13.14 -8.31
C VAL A 491 -33.78 -14.39 -8.81
N ASN A 492 -34.61 -14.28 -9.84
CA ASN A 492 -35.34 -15.42 -10.40
C ASN A 492 -34.39 -16.48 -10.99
N VAL A 493 -33.33 -16.05 -11.70
CA VAL A 493 -32.27 -16.98 -12.18
C VAL A 493 -31.62 -17.72 -11.06
N ALA A 494 -31.24 -17.01 -9.99
CA ALA A 494 -30.63 -17.62 -8.82
C ALA A 494 -31.56 -18.63 -8.14
N LEU A 495 -32.82 -18.28 -7.93
CA LEU A 495 -33.83 -19.18 -7.36
C LEU A 495 -34.09 -20.43 -8.24
N GLU A 496 -34.07 -20.28 -9.57
CA GLU A 496 -34.16 -21.42 -10.49
C GLU A 496 -33.00 -22.39 -10.30
N VAL A 497 -31.77 -21.88 -10.17
CA VAL A 497 -30.57 -22.71 -9.92
C VAL A 497 -30.68 -23.39 -8.57
N MET A 498 -31.06 -22.68 -7.50
CA MET A 498 -31.23 -23.27 -6.16
C MET A 498 -32.25 -24.42 -6.20
N LYS A 499 -33.39 -24.18 -6.82
CA LYS A 499 -34.44 -25.20 -6.98
C LYS A 499 -33.95 -26.41 -7.79
N SER A 500 -33.20 -26.20 -8.87
CA SER A 500 -32.67 -27.30 -9.72
C SER A 500 -31.68 -28.20 -8.98
N LEU A 501 -31.00 -27.67 -7.95
CA LEU A 501 -30.00 -28.36 -7.15
C LEU A 501 -30.52 -28.82 -5.78
N ASN A 502 -31.82 -28.66 -5.51
CA ASN A 502 -32.44 -28.96 -4.22
C ASN A 502 -31.77 -28.24 -3.02
N LEU A 503 -31.40 -26.96 -3.22
CA LEU A 503 -30.81 -26.11 -2.20
C LEU A 503 -31.84 -25.07 -1.71
N GLU A 504 -31.96 -24.92 -0.41
CA GLU A 504 -32.88 -23.95 0.25
C GLU A 504 -32.09 -22.76 0.80
N ILE A 505 -31.38 -22.02 -0.10
CA ILE A 505 -30.62 -20.85 0.26
C ILE A 505 -31.42 -19.59 -0.07
N PRO A 506 -31.65 -18.67 0.89
CA PRO A 506 -32.30 -17.39 0.64
C PRO A 506 -31.59 -16.58 -0.42
N VAL A 507 -32.37 -15.97 -1.35
CA VAL A 507 -31.85 -15.11 -2.42
C VAL A 507 -32.54 -13.77 -2.36
N ALA A 508 -31.77 -12.69 -2.23
CA ALA A 508 -32.26 -11.32 -2.26
C ALA A 508 -31.58 -10.54 -3.42
N GLY A 509 -32.27 -9.52 -3.93
CA GLY A 509 -31.75 -8.64 -4.97
C GLY A 509 -31.71 -7.19 -4.50
N LEU A 510 -30.87 -6.35 -5.12
CA LEU A 510 -30.77 -4.94 -4.81
C LEU A 510 -31.72 -4.10 -5.66
N VAL A 511 -32.33 -3.09 -5.02
CA VAL A 511 -33.13 -2.06 -5.67
C VAL A 511 -32.35 -0.77 -5.68
N LYS A 512 -32.15 -0.21 -6.89
CA LYS A 512 -31.41 1.04 -7.09
C LYS A 512 -32.37 2.21 -7.35
N ASP A 513 -31.98 3.40 -6.92
CA ASP A 513 -32.69 4.66 -7.26
C ASP A 513 -32.32 5.13 -8.68
N ASP A 514 -32.95 6.22 -9.16
CA ASP A 514 -32.68 6.84 -10.45
C ASP A 514 -31.22 7.34 -10.61
N ARG A 515 -30.47 7.42 -9.52
CA ARG A 515 -29.05 7.77 -9.48
C ARG A 515 -28.15 6.55 -9.30
N HIS A 516 -28.68 5.35 -9.56
CA HIS A 516 -28.00 4.05 -9.41
C HIS A 516 -27.50 3.71 -7.97
N ARG A 517 -28.00 4.38 -6.93
CA ARG A 517 -27.65 4.08 -5.54
C ARG A 517 -28.65 3.08 -4.95
N THR A 518 -28.16 2.14 -4.16
CA THR A 518 -29.03 1.16 -3.47
C THR A 518 -29.98 1.86 -2.51
N ARG A 519 -31.28 1.60 -2.65
CA ARG A 519 -32.34 2.13 -1.77
C ARG A 519 -33.10 1.05 -1.02
N GLY A 520 -33.03 -0.20 -1.47
CA GLY A 520 -33.80 -1.30 -0.91
C GLY A 520 -33.35 -2.67 -1.36
N ILE A 521 -34.08 -3.68 -0.92
CA ILE A 521 -33.87 -5.10 -1.22
C ILE A 521 -35.16 -5.67 -1.80
N ILE A 522 -35.05 -6.58 -2.76
CA ILE A 522 -36.15 -7.43 -3.21
C ILE A 522 -35.94 -8.81 -2.61
N TYR A 523 -36.91 -9.27 -1.83
CA TYR A 523 -36.96 -10.61 -1.27
C TYR A 523 -38.36 -11.17 -1.32
N ASN A 524 -38.53 -12.43 -1.72
CA ASN A 524 -39.84 -13.08 -1.88
C ASN A 524 -40.85 -12.21 -2.67
N ASN A 525 -40.38 -11.60 -3.80
CA ASN A 525 -41.14 -10.67 -4.64
C ASN A 525 -41.62 -9.37 -3.98
N ARG A 526 -41.21 -9.09 -2.71
CA ARG A 526 -41.50 -7.85 -1.99
C ARG A 526 -40.30 -6.92 -2.01
N GLU A 527 -40.54 -5.63 -2.21
CA GLU A 527 -39.54 -4.61 -2.10
C GLU A 527 -39.53 -4.11 -0.64
N ILE A 528 -38.35 -4.16 0.00
CA ILE A 528 -38.10 -3.72 1.37
C ILE A 528 -37.21 -2.49 1.29
N SER A 529 -37.71 -1.35 1.78
CA SER A 529 -36.96 -0.10 1.81
C SER A 529 -35.94 -0.09 2.94
N LEU A 530 -34.69 0.30 2.65
CA LEU A 530 -33.62 0.40 3.65
C LEU A 530 -33.44 1.82 4.20
N TYR A 531 -34.29 2.76 3.85
CA TYR A 531 -34.15 4.17 4.24
C TYR A 531 -34.04 4.37 5.78
N ARG A 532 -34.73 3.52 6.56
CA ARG A 532 -34.74 3.58 8.03
C ARG A 532 -33.72 2.63 8.69
N HIS A 533 -32.97 1.89 7.90
CA HIS A 533 -32.02 0.85 8.35
C HIS A 533 -30.62 1.15 7.84
N GLY A 534 -30.03 2.24 8.32
CA GLY A 534 -28.74 2.76 7.85
C GLY A 534 -27.57 1.77 8.01
N ASN A 535 -27.56 0.96 9.08
CA ASN A 535 -26.59 -0.10 9.31
C ASN A 535 -26.65 -1.19 8.22
N VAL A 536 -27.85 -1.65 7.87
CA VAL A 536 -28.08 -2.63 6.79
C VAL A 536 -27.72 -2.03 5.43
N LEU A 537 -28.16 -0.80 5.16
CA LEU A 537 -27.83 -0.11 3.91
C LEU A 537 -26.31 0.02 3.73
N GLN A 538 -25.58 0.37 4.79
CA GLN A 538 -24.13 0.47 4.76
C GLN A 538 -23.46 -0.88 4.52
N LEU A 539 -23.92 -1.96 5.16
CA LEU A 539 -23.40 -3.31 4.92
C LEU A 539 -23.61 -3.73 3.45
N ILE A 540 -24.80 -3.55 2.93
CA ILE A 540 -25.15 -3.93 1.56
C ILE A 540 -24.39 -3.11 0.53
N THR A 541 -24.29 -1.80 0.74
CA THR A 541 -23.47 -0.93 -0.15
C THR A 541 -22.01 -1.39 -0.16
N ARG A 542 -21.42 -1.73 1.00
CA ARG A 542 -20.06 -2.29 1.05
C ARG A 542 -19.91 -3.61 0.30
N ILE A 543 -20.91 -4.50 0.37
CA ILE A 543 -20.91 -5.76 -0.41
C ILE A 543 -20.97 -5.45 -1.91
N GLN A 544 -21.82 -4.54 -2.33
CA GLN A 544 -21.98 -4.10 -3.72
C GLN A 544 -20.69 -3.47 -4.26
N ASP A 545 -20.15 -2.50 -3.55
CA ASP A 545 -18.88 -1.83 -3.94
C ASP A 545 -17.74 -2.84 -4.08
N GLU A 546 -17.70 -3.82 -3.18
CA GLU A 546 -16.65 -4.84 -3.18
C GLU A 546 -16.75 -5.80 -4.35
N VAL A 547 -17.99 -6.24 -4.75
CA VAL A 547 -18.16 -7.10 -5.91
C VAL A 547 -17.80 -6.37 -7.19
N HIS A 548 -18.21 -5.10 -7.33
CA HIS A 548 -17.80 -4.25 -8.45
C HIS A 548 -16.28 -4.01 -8.48
N ARG A 549 -15.68 -3.64 -7.35
CA ARG A 549 -14.23 -3.46 -7.24
C ARG A 549 -13.46 -4.70 -7.68
N PHE A 550 -13.91 -5.88 -7.24
CA PHE A 550 -13.26 -7.16 -7.57
C PHE A 550 -13.39 -7.48 -9.06
N ALA A 551 -14.55 -7.18 -9.68
CA ALA A 551 -14.79 -7.33 -11.10
C ALA A 551 -13.92 -6.38 -11.95
N ILE A 552 -13.89 -5.08 -11.62
CA ILE A 552 -13.11 -4.05 -12.34
C ILE A 552 -11.62 -4.35 -12.31
N ASN A 553 -11.06 -4.75 -11.16
CA ASN A 553 -9.64 -5.08 -11.02
C ASN A 553 -9.23 -6.23 -11.95
N TYR A 554 -10.11 -7.19 -12.19
CA TYR A 554 -9.84 -8.26 -13.14
C TYR A 554 -9.84 -7.76 -14.58
N HIS A 555 -10.78 -6.88 -14.95
CA HIS A 555 -10.80 -6.25 -16.26
C HIS A 555 -9.52 -5.47 -16.55
N ARG A 556 -9.04 -4.69 -15.60
CA ARG A 556 -7.76 -3.98 -15.74
C ARG A 556 -6.60 -4.96 -15.95
N SER A 557 -6.55 -6.05 -15.20
CA SER A 557 -5.49 -7.06 -15.34
C SER A 557 -5.55 -7.79 -16.69
N LEU A 558 -6.74 -8.10 -17.20
CA LEU A 558 -6.92 -8.71 -18.53
C LEU A 558 -6.57 -7.73 -19.67
N ARG A 559 -7.01 -6.46 -19.59
CA ARG A 559 -6.61 -5.41 -20.54
C ARG A 559 -5.11 -5.25 -20.60
N ASN A 560 -4.46 -5.12 -19.44
CA ASN A 560 -3.00 -5.02 -19.38
C ASN A 560 -2.34 -6.26 -19.99
N ARG A 561 -2.84 -7.46 -19.68
CA ARG A 561 -2.32 -8.72 -20.24
C ARG A 561 -2.50 -8.82 -21.75
N ASN A 562 -3.65 -8.40 -22.27
CA ASN A 562 -3.95 -8.41 -23.68
C ASN A 562 -3.14 -7.33 -24.44
N GLN A 563 -2.99 -6.13 -23.88
CA GLN A 563 -2.12 -5.09 -24.43
C GLN A 563 -0.65 -5.54 -24.44
N ILE A 564 -0.18 -6.17 -23.36
CA ILE A 564 1.17 -6.72 -23.25
C ILE A 564 1.38 -7.81 -24.31
N ASN A 565 0.45 -8.72 -24.48
CA ASN A 565 0.52 -9.78 -25.47
C ASN A 565 0.54 -9.19 -26.90
N SER A 566 -0.37 -8.26 -27.20
CA SER A 566 -0.50 -7.63 -28.51
C SER A 566 0.76 -6.85 -28.92
N ARG A 567 1.39 -6.11 -28.00
CA ARG A 567 2.63 -5.37 -28.30
C ARG A 567 3.80 -6.29 -28.61
N LEU A 568 3.98 -7.40 -27.86
CA LEU A 568 5.02 -8.38 -28.12
C LEU A 568 4.74 -9.23 -29.37
N ASP A 569 3.47 -9.49 -29.71
CA ASP A 569 3.08 -10.18 -30.94
C ASP A 569 3.39 -9.35 -32.21
N SER A 570 3.47 -8.03 -32.06
CA SER A 570 3.83 -7.12 -33.15
C SER A 570 5.35 -7.10 -33.44
N VAL A 571 6.17 -7.67 -32.55
CA VAL A 571 7.63 -7.73 -32.75
C VAL A 571 8.00 -8.88 -33.71
N PRO A 572 8.69 -8.62 -34.83
CA PRO A 572 9.09 -9.67 -35.77
C PRO A 572 9.93 -10.76 -35.07
N GLY A 573 9.52 -12.00 -35.25
CA GLY A 573 10.26 -13.16 -34.71
C GLY A 573 9.92 -13.53 -33.27
N ILE A 574 8.98 -12.83 -32.61
CA ILE A 574 8.48 -13.17 -31.27
C ILE A 574 7.13 -13.89 -31.40
N GLY A 575 7.16 -15.21 -31.34
CA GLY A 575 5.96 -16.03 -31.27
C GLY A 575 5.57 -16.35 -29.82
N GLU A 576 4.44 -17.07 -29.65
CA GLU A 576 3.84 -17.38 -28.35
C GLU A 576 4.81 -17.96 -27.31
N LYS A 577 5.69 -18.87 -27.74
CA LYS A 577 6.67 -19.52 -26.83
C LYS A 577 7.74 -18.54 -26.32
N ARG A 578 8.28 -17.69 -27.22
CA ARG A 578 9.27 -16.66 -26.86
C ARG A 578 8.65 -15.58 -25.98
N ARG A 579 7.45 -15.11 -26.31
CA ARG A 579 6.68 -14.16 -25.50
C ARG A 579 6.45 -14.67 -24.07
N LYS A 580 6.00 -15.92 -23.93
CA LYS A 580 5.77 -16.53 -22.61
C LYS A 580 7.06 -16.57 -21.78
N ASN A 581 8.17 -16.95 -22.37
CA ASN A 581 9.46 -17.02 -21.70
C ASN A 581 9.99 -15.64 -21.29
N LEU A 582 9.83 -14.62 -22.15
CA LEU A 582 10.20 -13.24 -21.85
C LEU A 582 9.38 -12.70 -20.67
N LEU A 583 8.05 -12.89 -20.69
CA LEU A 583 7.17 -12.44 -19.61
C LEU A 583 7.42 -13.19 -18.30
N MET A 584 7.77 -14.47 -18.35
CA MET A 584 8.16 -15.23 -17.15
C MET A 584 9.45 -14.70 -16.53
N LYS A 585 10.43 -14.29 -17.34
CA LYS A 585 11.73 -13.83 -16.86
C LYS A 585 11.71 -12.36 -16.40
N PHE A 586 11.07 -11.49 -17.15
CA PHE A 586 11.13 -10.04 -16.92
C PHE A 586 9.89 -9.45 -16.25
N GLY A 587 8.77 -10.16 -16.22
CA GLY A 587 7.54 -9.77 -15.53
C GLY A 587 6.73 -8.63 -16.18
N SER A 588 7.37 -7.67 -16.87
CA SER A 588 6.71 -6.54 -17.52
C SER A 588 7.34 -6.16 -18.87
N ILE A 589 6.58 -5.46 -19.73
CA ILE A 589 7.14 -4.89 -20.99
C ILE A 589 8.24 -3.87 -20.69
N GLU A 590 8.04 -3.02 -19.67
CA GLU A 590 9.04 -2.01 -19.29
C GLU A 590 10.37 -2.64 -18.91
N SER A 591 10.34 -3.77 -18.18
CA SER A 591 11.54 -4.53 -17.87
C SER A 591 12.17 -5.15 -19.12
N ILE A 592 11.37 -5.61 -20.09
CA ILE A 592 11.86 -6.14 -21.38
C ILE A 592 12.48 -5.02 -22.23
N MET A 593 11.88 -3.82 -22.26
CA MET A 593 12.41 -2.65 -22.99
C MET A 593 13.74 -2.15 -22.42
N ASN A 594 13.92 -2.26 -21.10
CA ASN A 594 15.13 -1.80 -20.41
C ASN A 594 16.21 -2.90 -20.27
N ALA A 595 15.93 -4.12 -20.75
CA ALA A 595 16.85 -5.23 -20.65
C ALA A 595 17.98 -5.12 -21.70
N SER A 596 19.19 -5.54 -21.31
CA SER A 596 20.33 -5.61 -22.22
C SER A 596 20.17 -6.74 -23.26
N ILE A 597 20.91 -6.66 -24.36
CA ILE A 597 20.91 -7.71 -25.40
C ILE A 597 21.30 -9.07 -24.79
N GLU A 598 22.28 -9.08 -23.90
CA GLU A 598 22.76 -10.28 -23.22
C GLU A 598 21.68 -10.90 -22.36
N GLU A 599 20.93 -10.10 -21.61
CA GLU A 599 19.83 -10.55 -20.79
C GLU A 599 18.66 -11.12 -21.61
N LEU A 600 18.36 -10.49 -22.77
CA LEU A 600 17.33 -10.99 -23.68
C LEU A 600 17.73 -12.33 -24.29
N ILE A 601 18.99 -12.48 -24.75
CA ILE A 601 19.53 -13.72 -25.32
C ILE A 601 19.57 -14.86 -24.28
N ALA A 602 19.84 -14.53 -23.01
CA ALA A 602 19.82 -15.50 -21.90
C ALA A 602 18.41 -16.02 -21.55
N THR A 603 17.36 -15.61 -22.27
CA THR A 603 15.99 -16.14 -22.11
C THR A 603 15.79 -17.37 -22.97
N PRO A 604 15.22 -18.48 -22.43
CA PRO A 604 15.02 -19.71 -23.19
C PRO A 604 14.28 -19.49 -24.51
N GLY A 605 14.88 -19.97 -25.62
CA GLY A 605 14.31 -19.86 -26.98
C GLY A 605 14.56 -18.51 -27.68
N MET A 606 15.27 -17.57 -27.07
CA MET A 606 15.71 -16.33 -27.68
C MET A 606 17.06 -16.53 -28.42
N ASP A 607 17.18 -15.83 -29.53
CA ASP A 607 18.42 -15.72 -30.26
C ASP A 607 18.79 -14.24 -30.49
N LYS A 608 19.99 -13.97 -30.96
CA LYS A 608 20.48 -12.60 -31.16
C LYS A 608 19.59 -11.78 -32.12
N ARG A 609 18.99 -12.45 -33.11
CA ARG A 609 18.13 -11.80 -34.11
C ARG A 609 16.81 -11.35 -33.48
N ALA A 610 16.19 -12.21 -32.67
CA ALA A 610 14.95 -11.88 -31.94
C ALA A 610 15.18 -10.81 -30.86
N ALA A 611 16.35 -10.83 -30.17
CA ALA A 611 16.70 -9.81 -29.18
C ALA A 611 16.85 -8.43 -29.84
N ASN A 612 17.55 -8.36 -31.00
CA ASN A 612 17.66 -7.11 -31.75
C ASN A 612 16.31 -6.59 -32.25
N SER A 613 15.43 -7.48 -32.74
CA SER A 613 14.08 -7.07 -33.18
C SER A 613 13.25 -6.45 -32.05
N ILE A 614 13.42 -6.88 -30.79
CA ILE A 614 12.77 -6.26 -29.64
C ILE A 614 13.30 -4.84 -29.45
N ILE A 615 14.61 -4.66 -29.43
CA ILE A 615 15.22 -3.34 -29.19
C ILE A 615 14.87 -2.35 -30.31
N GLU A 616 14.95 -2.76 -31.58
CA GLU A 616 14.58 -1.94 -32.72
C GLU A 616 13.09 -1.53 -32.66
N PHE A 617 12.19 -2.47 -32.43
CA PHE A 617 10.76 -2.22 -32.39
C PHE A 617 10.38 -1.19 -31.32
N PHE A 618 10.91 -1.35 -30.12
CA PHE A 618 10.59 -0.41 -29.03
C PHE A 618 11.33 0.93 -29.14
N SER A 619 12.52 0.96 -29.72
CA SER A 619 13.23 2.22 -30.04
C SER A 619 12.47 3.05 -31.09
N ASP A 620 11.94 2.42 -32.14
CA ASP A 620 11.11 3.07 -33.15
C ASP A 620 9.79 3.59 -32.60
N GLU A 621 9.18 2.86 -31.64
CA GLU A 621 7.94 3.28 -30.97
C GLU A 621 8.16 4.51 -30.09
N VAL A 622 9.30 4.63 -29.41
CA VAL A 622 9.68 5.81 -28.63
C VAL A 622 9.92 7.01 -29.55
N ASN A 623 10.68 6.83 -30.64
CA ASN A 623 10.98 7.89 -31.60
C ASN A 623 9.71 8.40 -32.32
N LYS A 624 8.76 7.53 -32.67
CA LYS A 624 7.46 7.92 -33.26
C LYS A 624 6.62 8.75 -32.29
N LYS A 625 6.56 8.38 -31.02
CA LYS A 625 5.85 9.18 -29.99
C LYS A 625 6.45 10.56 -29.82
N ASP A 626 7.75 10.68 -29.88
CA ASP A 626 8.42 11.98 -29.80
C ASP A 626 8.19 12.83 -31.06
N MET A 627 8.05 12.21 -32.23
CA MET A 627 7.69 12.91 -33.51
C MET A 627 6.21 13.34 -33.51
N ASP A 628 5.26 12.49 -33.11
CA ASP A 628 3.83 12.82 -33.02
C ASP A 628 3.57 13.96 -32.03
N ILE A 629 4.32 14.01 -30.92
CA ILE A 629 4.26 15.12 -29.96
C ILE A 629 4.83 16.41 -30.59
N SER A 630 5.86 16.31 -31.45
CA SER A 630 6.43 17.47 -32.11
C SER A 630 5.56 17.98 -33.28
N GLU A 631 4.85 17.11 -33.99
CA GLU A 631 3.92 17.48 -35.07
C GLU A 631 2.60 18.02 -34.52
N ALA A 632 2.05 17.47 -33.42
CA ALA A 632 0.89 18.01 -32.75
C ALA A 632 1.14 19.42 -32.15
N GLN A 633 2.40 19.75 -31.85
CA GLN A 633 2.81 21.08 -31.40
C GLN A 633 3.01 22.07 -32.55
N SER A 634 3.11 21.61 -33.78
CA SER A 634 3.32 22.46 -34.98
C SER A 634 2.04 22.78 -35.77
N SER A 635 0.98 21.96 -35.61
CA SER A 635 -0.32 22.21 -36.21
C SER A 635 -1.25 22.82 -35.18
N GLY A 636 -1.22 24.15 -35.07
CA GLY A 636 -2.19 24.90 -34.27
C GLY A 636 -3.60 24.73 -34.84
N LYS A 637 -4.40 23.84 -34.23
CA LYS A 637 -5.85 23.86 -34.27
C LYS A 637 -6.35 23.71 -32.85
N ASP A 638 -6.96 24.80 -32.38
CA ASP A 638 -7.75 24.87 -31.16
C ASP A 638 -8.96 23.93 -31.27
N ASP A 639 -8.86 22.76 -30.68
CA ASP A 639 -10.00 21.99 -30.22
C ASP A 639 -9.82 21.72 -28.74
N PRO A 640 -10.83 21.94 -27.89
CA PRO A 640 -10.70 21.74 -26.45
C PRO A 640 -10.54 20.26 -26.13
N VAL A 641 -9.35 19.88 -25.75
CA VAL A 641 -9.10 18.55 -25.19
C VAL A 641 -9.78 18.48 -23.82
N GLU A 642 -10.87 17.72 -23.74
CA GLU A 642 -11.39 17.25 -22.46
C GLU A 642 -10.25 16.58 -21.69
N MET A 643 -9.82 17.24 -20.61
CA MET A 643 -8.91 16.66 -19.65
C MET A 643 -9.63 15.51 -18.94
N VAL A 644 -9.34 14.29 -19.34
CA VAL A 644 -9.62 13.11 -18.53
C VAL A 644 -8.70 13.16 -17.32
N ASP A 645 -9.26 13.63 -16.22
CA ASP A 645 -8.61 13.66 -14.91
C ASP A 645 -8.30 12.23 -14.45
N SER A 646 -7.02 11.85 -14.48
CA SER A 646 -6.53 10.56 -14.01
C SER A 646 -6.22 10.56 -12.52
N SER A 647 -6.91 11.37 -11.73
CA SER A 647 -6.77 11.48 -10.27
C SER A 647 -8.04 11.09 -9.50
N GLU A 648 -8.62 9.93 -9.80
CA GLU A 648 -9.55 9.26 -8.89
C GLU A 648 -8.93 7.95 -8.36
N GLU A 649 -7.88 8.06 -7.56
CA GLU A 649 -7.69 7.14 -6.45
C GLU A 649 -8.53 7.68 -5.30
N GLY A 650 -9.73 7.13 -5.15
CA GLY A 650 -10.68 7.49 -4.10
C GLY A 650 -10.11 7.23 -2.71
N ILE A 651 -9.58 8.26 -2.09
CA ILE A 651 -9.39 8.34 -0.65
C ILE A 651 -10.73 8.79 -0.09
N TYR A 652 -11.45 7.87 0.56
CA TYR A 652 -12.59 8.23 1.40
C TYR A 652 -12.07 9.01 2.61
N ASP A 653 -12.18 10.32 2.52
CA ASP A 653 -12.03 11.23 3.64
C ASP A 653 -13.35 11.21 4.44
N ILE A 654 -13.33 10.54 5.59
CA ILE A 654 -14.41 10.64 6.57
C ILE A 654 -14.18 11.94 7.33
N SER A 655 -14.68 13.04 6.79
CA SER A 655 -14.83 14.28 7.54
C SER A 655 -15.84 14.06 8.67
N LEU A 656 -15.33 14.09 9.89
CA LEU A 656 -16.13 14.23 11.10
C LEU A 656 -16.98 15.50 10.97
N GLY A 657 -18.28 15.33 10.82
CA GLY A 657 -19.27 16.41 10.88
C GLY A 657 -19.13 17.16 12.21
N GLY A 658 -18.92 18.47 12.08
CA GLY A 658 -18.90 19.38 13.21
C GLY A 658 -20.25 19.34 13.93
N ILE A 659 -20.19 19.08 15.22
CA ILE A 659 -21.30 19.32 16.14
C ILE A 659 -21.30 20.82 16.38
N GLU A 660 -22.25 21.53 15.76
CA GLU A 660 -22.60 22.89 16.15
C GLU A 660 -23.16 22.85 17.58
N ALA A 661 -22.46 23.53 18.46
CA ALA A 661 -22.96 23.81 19.81
C ALA A 661 -24.05 24.90 19.69
N GLU A 662 -25.31 24.52 19.78
CA GLU A 662 -26.39 25.45 20.04
C GLU A 662 -26.17 26.13 21.39
N LYS A 663 -26.02 27.44 21.34
CA LYS A 663 -26.11 28.32 22.49
C LYS A 663 -27.52 28.28 23.01
N MET A 664 -27.74 27.65 24.15
CA MET A 664 -28.90 27.98 25.00
C MET A 664 -28.63 29.31 25.69
N GLY A 665 -29.40 30.31 25.31
CA GLY A 665 -29.46 31.57 26.01
C GLY A 665 -30.15 31.45 27.34
N ASP A 666 -29.59 32.14 28.31
CA ASP A 666 -30.23 32.44 29.60
C ASP A 666 -31.50 33.23 29.36
N ASN A 667 -32.59 32.82 30.00
CA ASN A 667 -33.61 33.72 30.53
C ASN A 667 -34.42 33.02 31.63
N GLU A 668 -34.34 33.64 32.82
CA GLU A 668 -35.11 33.52 34.05
C GLU A 668 -34.93 32.27 34.88
#